data_a978cab40aa9a5fa0510ca2e0eb11d39
#
_entry.id   a978cab40aa9a5fa0510ca2e0eb11d39
#
_cell.length_a   1.000
_cell.length_b   1.000
_cell.length_c   1.000
_cell.angle_alpha   90.00
_cell.angle_beta   90.00
_cell.angle_gamma   90.00
#
_symmetry.space_group_name_H-M   'P 1'
#
loop_
_entity.id
_entity.type
_entity.pdbx_description
1 polymer ?
#
loop_
_entity_poly.entity_id
_entity_poly.type
_entity_poly.pdbx_seq_one_letter_code
_entity_poly.pdbx_strand_id
1 'polypeptide(L)'
;ALTNSHQISISGGTDATTYMASISRLNQEGVVKDTGVKRTNISLNITQKLGSWLTIGMGTQAVQKEYGGIQASISDAMLQSPYGKMYNTDGSLRDYPMDETLHPNPFANANATSDKTSRNIFISTFADAMLPVKGLSFRTNFGYNYRSKFEGEYYGRNTLTGRAQNGSAKIVNEHYWDYTWENLLKYNREFGLHKIDATALFSLQQTNLQKSEQSGTSFVNDDSEYHNMAGAEENKTLKSELTETAMLSYMLRVNYNYANKYLLTVTGRSDGYSAFGENNKYAFFPSVAAAWNISQESFMESTADVLSMLKLRLSWGSNGNQAIKAYQTLDRLSLTTYLYGDKGTAVNGAFLPYDGVGNPNLKWETTRTVNAGIDFSFLNNRLSGNIDFYVSNTSDLLMKRTVPIMNGYNSIMDNVGKTRNKGVEITLNSVNVETKDFRWGSTFNFALNRDKIVELRGDGNDDLTNKWFIGEPVKVHYDYNVMGTWQENDRFELNGHTIAWDAAQKKYLNEDGEEYQKGAAPGSAKLEDRDGDGKITAKDKMIIGSKLPSFTMSLGNTINYKDFTFSFLFNGVFGVTKEMQDYNFERWSLGYNYIDGMDYWTPENPTNEMTSPGYVPYDKHTFYKKMNYVQLKNITLGYNIPQSLLSKAGIAAL
;
A
#
# COMPACT_ATOMS: atom_id res chain seq x y z
N ALA A 1 14.29 -2.99 20.44
CA ALA A 1 12.85 -2.73 20.63
C ALA A 1 12.21 -3.95 21.28
N LEU A 2 11.53 -3.75 22.39
CA LEU A 2 10.80 -4.80 23.12
C LEU A 2 9.31 -4.72 22.78
N THR A 3 8.72 -5.89 22.49
CA THR A 3 7.27 -6.00 22.31
C THR A 3 6.74 -6.97 23.34
N ASN A 4 5.76 -6.56 24.14
CA ASN A 4 5.03 -7.43 25.02
C ASN A 4 3.51 -7.32 24.76
N SER A 5 2.82 -8.44 24.86
CA SER A 5 1.38 -8.53 24.64
C SER A 5 0.76 -9.46 25.67
N HIS A 6 -0.28 -8.98 26.33
CA HIS A 6 -1.05 -9.76 27.29
C HIS A 6 -2.51 -9.78 26.85
N GLN A 7 -3.12 -10.96 26.92
CA GLN A 7 -4.51 -11.13 26.57
C GLN A 7 -5.19 -12.05 27.59
N ILE A 8 -6.36 -11.64 28.02
CA ILE A 8 -7.27 -12.47 28.81
C ILE A 8 -8.56 -12.61 28.00
N SER A 9 -9.04 -13.82 27.87
CA SER A 9 -10.29 -14.10 27.19
C SER A 9 -11.12 -15.11 27.97
N ILE A 10 -12.43 -14.90 27.95
CA ILE A 10 -13.41 -15.81 28.49
C ILE A 10 -14.44 -16.13 27.42
N SER A 11 -14.77 -17.38 27.26
CA SER A 11 -15.81 -17.81 26.34
C SER A 11 -16.64 -18.92 26.99
N GLY A 12 -17.90 -18.99 26.60
CA GLY A 12 -18.81 -20.00 27.12
C GLY A 12 -20.13 -19.95 26.36
N GLY A 13 -21.03 -20.80 26.78
CA GLY A 13 -22.36 -20.80 26.22
C GLY A 13 -23.16 -22.06 26.47
N THR A 14 -24.34 -22.06 25.92
CA THR A 14 -25.27 -23.16 25.83
C THR A 14 -25.60 -23.41 24.35
N ASP A 15 -26.48 -24.37 24.06
CA ASP A 15 -26.96 -24.58 22.67
C ASP A 15 -27.68 -23.38 22.09
N ALA A 16 -28.22 -22.51 22.96
CA ALA A 16 -28.97 -21.31 22.56
C ALA A 16 -28.11 -20.04 22.58
N THR A 17 -27.15 -19.93 23.51
CA THR A 17 -26.37 -18.70 23.72
C THR A 17 -24.90 -19.02 23.65
N THR A 18 -24.12 -18.25 22.87
CA THR A 18 -22.67 -18.28 22.90
C THR A 18 -22.12 -16.89 23.16
N TYR A 19 -21.08 -16.79 23.97
CA TYR A 19 -20.41 -15.51 24.23
C TYR A 19 -18.89 -15.68 24.27
N MET A 20 -18.22 -14.62 23.91
CA MET A 20 -16.77 -14.44 24.05
C MET A 20 -16.49 -13.00 24.43
N ALA A 21 -15.72 -12.81 25.47
CA ALA A 21 -15.18 -11.52 25.86
C ALA A 21 -13.66 -11.61 25.97
N SER A 22 -12.95 -10.58 25.51
CA SER A 22 -11.51 -10.52 25.67
C SER A 22 -11.02 -9.09 25.90
N ILE A 23 -9.95 -8.97 26.65
CA ILE A 23 -9.17 -7.75 26.79
C ILE A 23 -7.71 -8.05 26.48
N SER A 24 -7.08 -7.21 25.70
CA SER A 24 -5.65 -7.32 25.41
C SER A 24 -4.95 -5.97 25.53
N ARG A 25 -3.71 -6.02 25.99
CA ARG A 25 -2.79 -4.88 26.05
C ARG A 25 -1.51 -5.23 25.31
N LEU A 26 -1.17 -4.43 24.32
CA LEU A 26 0.11 -4.46 23.59
C LEU A 26 0.91 -3.23 24.01
N ASN A 27 2.18 -3.43 24.32
CA ASN A 27 3.17 -2.39 24.43
C ASN A 27 4.35 -2.75 23.51
N GLN A 28 4.56 -1.92 22.50
CA GLN A 28 5.60 -2.11 21.49
C GLN A 28 6.49 -0.87 21.46
N GLU A 29 7.74 -1.05 21.82
CA GLU A 29 8.76 -0.03 21.66
C GLU A 29 9.18 0.04 20.17
N GLY A 30 9.39 1.24 19.66
CA GLY A 30 9.94 1.45 18.33
C GLY A 30 11.43 1.12 18.27
N VAL A 31 11.97 0.95 17.07
CA VAL A 31 13.43 0.81 16.86
C VAL A 31 14.17 2.13 17.05
N VAL A 32 13.48 3.25 16.88
CA VAL A 32 13.99 4.59 17.20
C VAL A 32 13.65 4.89 18.66
N LYS A 33 14.60 5.44 19.39
CA LYS A 33 14.45 5.80 20.81
C LYS A 33 13.21 6.68 21.01
N ASP A 34 12.52 6.47 22.12
CA ASP A 34 11.33 7.21 22.59
C ASP A 34 10.10 7.12 21.66
N THR A 35 10.12 6.21 20.67
CA THR A 35 8.96 5.90 19.84
C THR A 35 8.31 4.58 20.26
N GLY A 36 7.04 4.43 19.97
CA GLY A 36 6.34 3.19 20.27
C GLY A 36 4.82 3.31 20.13
N VAL A 37 4.15 2.19 20.38
CA VAL A 37 2.69 2.10 20.37
C VAL A 37 2.21 1.31 21.58
N LYS A 38 1.29 1.89 22.33
CA LYS A 38 0.51 1.21 23.37
C LYS A 38 -0.90 1.02 22.85
N ARG A 39 -1.41 -0.22 22.85
CA ARG A 39 -2.75 -0.52 22.36
C ARG A 39 -3.51 -1.34 23.38
N THR A 40 -4.68 -0.86 23.75
CA THR A 40 -5.67 -1.63 24.51
C THR A 40 -6.80 -2.00 23.56
N ASN A 41 -7.20 -3.26 23.57
CA ASN A 41 -8.32 -3.76 22.77
C ASN A 41 -9.27 -4.53 23.69
N ILE A 42 -10.56 -4.21 23.61
CA ILE A 42 -11.66 -4.93 24.28
C ILE A 42 -12.57 -5.45 23.19
N SER A 43 -12.92 -6.72 23.24
CA SER A 43 -13.92 -7.29 22.33
C SER A 43 -14.94 -8.14 23.06
N LEU A 44 -16.17 -8.03 22.58
CA LEU A 44 -17.33 -8.80 23.08
C LEU A 44 -18.10 -9.32 21.88
N ASN A 45 -18.37 -10.63 21.88
CA ASN A 45 -19.24 -11.26 20.89
C ASN A 45 -20.31 -12.06 21.63
N ILE A 46 -21.55 -11.87 21.25
CA ILE A 46 -22.70 -12.61 21.80
C ILE A 46 -23.57 -13.06 20.62
N THR A 47 -23.97 -14.32 20.63
CA THR A 47 -24.96 -14.87 19.71
C THR A 47 -26.04 -15.57 20.49
N GLN A 48 -27.29 -15.30 20.16
CA GLN A 48 -28.47 -15.86 20.81
C GLN A 48 -29.42 -16.45 19.78
N LYS A 49 -29.78 -17.71 19.94
CA LYS A 49 -30.87 -18.36 19.21
C LYS A 49 -32.17 -18.16 19.96
N LEU A 50 -33.16 -17.66 19.28
CA LEU A 50 -34.51 -17.43 19.78
C LEU A 50 -35.45 -18.44 19.09
N GLY A 51 -35.64 -19.59 19.72
CA GLY A 51 -36.30 -20.72 19.11
C GLY A 51 -35.51 -21.29 17.93
N SER A 52 -36.22 -21.92 16.99
CA SER A 52 -35.61 -22.55 15.81
C SER A 52 -35.53 -21.64 14.58
N TRP A 53 -36.13 -20.45 14.66
CA TRP A 53 -36.35 -19.61 13.49
C TRP A 53 -35.55 -18.30 13.48
N LEU A 54 -35.07 -17.81 14.64
CA LEU A 54 -34.36 -16.53 14.72
C LEU A 54 -33.02 -16.69 15.48
N THR A 55 -31.97 -16.20 14.88
CA THR A 55 -30.67 -16.02 15.53
C THR A 55 -30.27 -14.56 15.49
N ILE A 56 -29.94 -13.98 16.63
CA ILE A 56 -29.42 -12.61 16.72
C ILE A 56 -27.98 -12.64 17.25
N GLY A 57 -27.19 -11.70 16.84
CA GLY A 57 -25.81 -11.58 17.35
C GLY A 57 -25.33 -10.17 17.37
N MET A 58 -24.39 -9.92 18.26
CA MET A 58 -23.68 -8.65 18.38
C MET A 58 -22.19 -8.92 18.60
N GLY A 59 -21.36 -8.22 17.84
CA GLY A 59 -19.92 -8.12 18.05
C GLY A 59 -19.54 -6.67 18.30
N THR A 60 -18.72 -6.43 19.31
CA THR A 60 -18.20 -5.09 19.63
C THR A 60 -16.71 -5.17 19.82
N GLN A 61 -15.99 -4.21 19.25
CA GLN A 61 -14.57 -4.02 19.47
C GLN A 61 -14.29 -2.56 19.79
N ALA A 62 -13.65 -2.31 20.94
CA ALA A 62 -13.14 -0.99 21.32
C ALA A 62 -11.62 -1.04 21.37
N VAL A 63 -10.96 -0.13 20.66
CA VAL A 63 -9.50 -0.04 20.57
C VAL A 63 -9.06 1.36 20.93
N GLN A 64 -8.12 1.47 21.87
CA GLN A 64 -7.37 2.70 22.13
C GLN A 64 -5.91 2.48 21.77
N LYS A 65 -5.34 3.40 20.99
CA LYS A 65 -3.92 3.46 20.65
C LYS A 65 -3.34 4.78 21.14
N GLU A 66 -2.17 4.69 21.73
CA GLU A 66 -1.34 5.82 22.14
C GLU A 66 0.00 5.68 21.43
N TYR A 67 0.41 6.71 20.72
CA TYR A 67 1.68 6.73 19.98
C TYR A 67 2.64 7.62 20.76
N GLY A 68 3.85 7.14 21.02
CA GLY A 68 4.86 7.84 21.79
C GLY A 68 5.87 8.60 20.94
N GLY A 69 6.27 9.74 21.44
CA GLY A 69 7.47 10.48 21.09
C GLY A 69 7.51 11.13 19.70
N ILE A 70 8.53 11.97 19.54
CA ILE A 70 8.95 12.49 18.23
C ILE A 70 10.09 11.61 17.72
N GLN A 71 9.93 11.13 16.51
CA GLN A 71 10.92 10.26 15.88
C GLN A 71 12.20 11.07 15.57
N ALA A 72 13.35 10.55 15.98
CA ALA A 72 14.63 11.06 15.50
C ALA A 72 14.75 10.88 13.98
N SER A 73 15.36 11.84 13.31
CA SER A 73 15.56 11.81 11.85
C SER A 73 16.64 10.81 11.48
N ILE A 74 16.23 9.65 10.95
CA ILE A 74 17.17 8.64 10.44
C ILE A 74 17.95 9.17 9.24
N SER A 75 17.30 9.97 8.37
CA SER A 75 17.98 10.57 7.21
C SER A 75 19.08 11.52 7.62
N ASP A 76 18.84 12.37 8.63
CA ASP A 76 19.89 13.25 9.14
C ASP A 76 21.00 12.46 9.83
N ALA A 77 20.66 11.39 10.57
CA ALA A 77 21.65 10.51 11.18
C ALA A 77 22.58 9.85 10.16
N MET A 78 22.05 9.46 8.99
CA MET A 78 22.88 8.87 7.91
C MET A 78 23.83 9.88 7.27
N LEU A 79 23.51 11.17 7.31
CA LEU A 79 24.32 12.23 6.72
C LEU A 79 25.32 12.84 7.70
N GLN A 80 25.21 12.53 9.01
CA GLN A 80 26.12 13.06 10.02
C GLN A 80 27.51 12.44 9.93
N SER A 81 28.52 13.26 10.13
CA SER A 81 29.88 12.76 10.35
C SER A 81 29.98 11.97 11.66
N PRO A 82 30.71 10.85 11.70
CA PRO A 82 31.02 10.14 12.94
C PRO A 82 31.85 10.97 13.93
N TYR A 83 32.49 12.07 13.48
CA TYR A 83 33.22 13.03 14.33
C TYR A 83 32.33 14.13 14.89
N GLY A 84 31.06 14.21 14.51
CA GLY A 84 30.11 15.22 14.98
C GLY A 84 29.83 15.10 16.46
N LYS A 85 29.75 16.25 17.15
CA LYS A 85 29.43 16.32 18.57
C LYS A 85 27.93 16.49 18.76
N MET A 86 27.28 15.46 19.28
CA MET A 86 25.83 15.46 19.51
C MET A 86 25.39 16.36 20.66
N TYR A 87 26.27 16.62 21.64
CA TYR A 87 25.97 17.36 22.86
C TYR A 87 26.95 18.51 23.08
N ASN A 88 26.47 19.57 23.69
CA ASN A 88 27.27 20.65 24.25
C ASN A 88 28.00 20.20 25.52
N THR A 89 28.89 21.03 26.05
CA THR A 89 29.63 20.77 27.30
C THR A 89 28.75 20.73 28.54
N ASP A 90 27.59 21.36 28.48
CA ASP A 90 26.56 21.38 29.53
C ASP A 90 25.59 20.20 29.46
N GLY A 91 25.77 19.27 28.47
CA GLY A 91 24.90 18.12 28.27
C GLY A 91 23.65 18.39 27.44
N SER A 92 23.40 19.62 27.00
CA SER A 92 22.29 19.94 26.07
C SER A 92 22.57 19.44 24.65
N LEU A 93 21.53 19.16 23.87
CA LEU A 93 21.67 18.78 22.47
C LEU A 93 22.24 19.96 21.66
N ARG A 94 23.23 19.70 20.83
CA ARG A 94 23.68 20.66 19.81
C ARG A 94 22.71 20.64 18.65
N ASP A 95 22.42 21.79 18.09
CA ASP A 95 21.55 21.89 16.91
C ASP A 95 22.20 21.29 15.66
N TYR A 96 23.51 21.52 15.50
CA TYR A 96 24.33 21.09 14.37
C TYR A 96 25.62 20.46 14.87
N PRO A 97 25.76 19.14 14.75
CA PRO A 97 26.92 18.41 15.30
C PRO A 97 28.28 18.84 14.75
N MET A 98 28.34 19.36 13.51
CA MET A 98 29.55 19.74 12.79
C MET A 98 29.79 21.25 12.67
N ASP A 99 29.10 22.08 13.47
CA ASP A 99 29.22 23.54 13.43
C ASP A 99 28.84 24.19 12.08
N GLU A 100 28.02 23.50 11.29
CA GLU A 100 27.42 23.98 10.06
C GLU A 100 25.88 23.93 10.18
N THR A 101 25.12 24.43 9.21
CA THR A 101 23.67 24.57 9.32
C THR A 101 22.87 23.69 8.32
N LEU A 102 23.54 22.79 7.60
CA LEU A 102 22.90 21.92 6.62
C LEU A 102 22.37 20.63 7.23
N HIS A 103 23.09 20.05 8.21
CA HIS A 103 22.75 18.76 8.78
C HIS A 103 22.44 18.90 10.26
N PRO A 104 21.14 19.03 10.59
CA PRO A 104 20.72 19.18 11.98
C PRO A 104 20.97 17.88 12.75
N ASN A 105 21.12 18.03 14.06
CA ASN A 105 21.17 16.90 14.97
C ASN A 105 19.92 16.03 14.79
N PRO A 106 20.06 14.72 14.57
CA PRO A 106 18.92 13.81 14.41
C PRO A 106 17.92 13.86 15.57
N PHE A 107 18.37 14.26 16.76
CA PHE A 107 17.57 14.42 17.97
C PHE A 107 17.19 15.89 18.25
N ALA A 108 17.44 16.82 17.34
CA ALA A 108 17.23 18.26 17.59
C ALA A 108 15.81 18.64 18.04
N ASN A 109 14.82 17.80 17.74
CA ASN A 109 13.43 17.95 18.13
C ASN A 109 12.93 16.89 19.14
N ALA A 110 13.81 16.09 19.71
CA ALA A 110 13.41 15.00 20.61
C ALA A 110 12.71 15.47 21.90
N ASN A 111 12.96 16.73 22.32
CA ASN A 111 12.30 17.34 23.47
C ASN A 111 10.92 17.94 23.15
N ALA A 112 10.40 17.78 21.94
CA ALA A 112 9.06 18.25 21.61
C ALA A 112 8.00 17.36 22.28
N THR A 113 6.92 17.97 22.71
CA THR A 113 5.75 17.27 23.23
C THR A 113 4.92 16.74 22.06
N SER A 114 4.55 15.46 22.12
CA SER A 114 3.72 14.84 21.09
C SER A 114 2.74 13.84 21.70
N ASP A 115 1.48 14.23 21.76
CA ASP A 115 0.37 13.42 22.25
C ASP A 115 -0.51 13.00 21.07
N LYS A 116 -0.40 11.72 20.70
CA LYS A 116 -1.19 11.14 19.60
C LYS A 116 -2.01 9.98 20.12
N THR A 117 -3.31 10.14 20.08
CA THR A 117 -4.25 9.08 20.49
C THR A 117 -5.26 8.78 19.39
N SER A 118 -5.60 7.51 19.26
CA SER A 118 -6.68 7.07 18.39
C SER A 118 -7.58 6.12 19.17
N ARG A 119 -8.88 6.41 19.17
CA ARG A 119 -9.92 5.57 19.77
C ARG A 119 -10.84 5.12 18.65
N ASN A 120 -11.13 3.83 18.61
CA ASN A 120 -12.02 3.24 17.64
C ASN A 120 -13.02 2.33 18.33
N ILE A 121 -14.31 2.47 18.01
CA ILE A 121 -15.38 1.61 18.47
C ILE A 121 -16.07 1.05 17.23
N PHE A 122 -16.05 -0.26 17.10
CA PHE A 122 -16.78 -0.98 16.05
C PHE A 122 -17.87 -1.82 16.69
N ILE A 123 -19.10 -1.69 16.19
CA ILE A 123 -20.26 -2.47 16.60
C ILE A 123 -20.83 -3.14 15.36
N SER A 124 -21.04 -4.43 15.43
CA SER A 124 -21.66 -5.22 14.38
C SER A 124 -22.81 -6.01 14.98
N THR A 125 -24.00 -5.90 14.41
CA THR A 125 -25.18 -6.66 14.83
C THR A 125 -25.79 -7.39 13.65
N PHE A 126 -26.39 -8.53 13.88
CA PHE A 126 -27.17 -9.24 12.88
C PHE A 126 -28.41 -9.88 13.45
N ALA A 127 -29.41 -10.05 12.62
CA ALA A 127 -30.54 -10.92 12.84
C ALA A 127 -30.70 -11.82 11.61
N ASP A 128 -30.76 -13.12 11.83
CA ASP A 128 -30.93 -14.15 10.80
C ASP A 128 -32.20 -14.95 11.11
N ALA A 129 -33.21 -14.80 10.26
CA ALA A 129 -34.54 -15.38 10.44
C ALA A 129 -34.82 -16.43 9.36
N MET A 130 -35.15 -17.64 9.79
CA MET A 130 -35.69 -18.68 8.91
C MET A 130 -37.15 -18.36 8.64
N LEU A 131 -37.50 -18.20 7.37
CA LEU A 131 -38.87 -17.86 6.96
C LEU A 131 -39.73 -19.14 6.79
N PRO A 132 -41.07 -19.04 6.80
CA PRO A 132 -41.95 -20.21 6.70
C PRO A 132 -41.78 -21.03 5.41
N VAL A 133 -41.21 -20.46 4.36
CA VAL A 133 -40.91 -21.16 3.11
C VAL A 133 -39.62 -21.96 3.29
N LYS A 134 -39.68 -23.25 3.06
CA LYS A 134 -38.54 -24.17 3.23
C LYS A 134 -37.32 -23.70 2.39
N GLY A 135 -36.21 -23.47 3.08
CA GLY A 135 -34.95 -23.01 2.48
C GLY A 135 -34.84 -21.50 2.30
N LEU A 136 -35.87 -20.72 2.68
CA LEU A 136 -35.83 -19.27 2.63
C LEU A 136 -35.44 -18.69 3.99
N SER A 137 -34.44 -17.80 4.00
CA SER A 137 -34.03 -17.04 5.18
C SER A 137 -33.81 -15.57 4.84
N PHE A 138 -34.01 -14.72 5.83
CA PHE A 138 -33.71 -13.30 5.75
C PHE A 138 -32.69 -12.94 6.80
N ARG A 139 -31.62 -12.29 6.38
CA ARG A 139 -30.57 -11.79 7.27
C ARG A 139 -30.40 -10.30 7.11
N THR A 140 -30.43 -9.57 8.21
CA THR A 140 -30.02 -8.17 8.27
C THR A 140 -28.75 -8.03 9.08
N ASN A 141 -27.78 -7.28 8.56
CA ASN A 141 -26.54 -6.94 9.23
C ASN A 141 -26.48 -5.41 9.37
N PHE A 142 -26.07 -4.93 10.52
CA PHE A 142 -25.78 -3.51 10.74
C PHE A 142 -24.41 -3.39 11.40
N GLY A 143 -23.50 -2.70 10.72
CA GLY A 143 -22.18 -2.36 11.21
C GLY A 143 -22.07 -0.85 11.42
N TYR A 144 -21.53 -0.44 12.56
CA TYR A 144 -21.20 0.97 12.85
C TYR A 144 -19.77 1.06 13.35
N ASN A 145 -19.01 1.98 12.79
CA ASN A 145 -17.63 2.25 13.15
C ASN A 145 -17.49 3.73 13.50
N TYR A 146 -16.92 4.03 14.65
CA TYR A 146 -16.59 5.38 15.08
C TYR A 146 -15.12 5.46 15.47
N ARG A 147 -14.40 6.40 14.88
CA ARG A 147 -13.00 6.68 15.18
C ARG A 147 -12.83 8.14 15.57
N SER A 148 -12.20 8.37 16.71
CA SER A 148 -11.72 9.68 17.12
C SER A 148 -10.21 9.66 17.19
N LYS A 149 -9.56 10.63 16.54
CA LYS A 149 -8.11 10.81 16.56
C LYS A 149 -7.80 12.20 17.10
N PHE A 150 -6.86 12.26 18.02
CA PHE A 150 -6.31 13.49 18.56
C PHE A 150 -4.80 13.48 18.33
N GLU A 151 -4.27 14.61 17.84
CA GLU A 151 -2.84 14.89 17.76
C GLU A 151 -2.60 16.28 18.33
N GLY A 152 -1.78 16.35 19.40
CA GLY A 152 -1.27 17.58 19.97
C GLY A 152 0.25 17.57 19.88
N GLU A 153 0.84 18.57 19.25
CA GLU A 153 2.30 18.70 19.13
C GLU A 153 2.71 20.10 19.59
N TYR A 154 3.82 20.16 20.33
CA TYR A 154 4.45 21.41 20.72
C TYR A 154 5.97 21.30 20.61
N TYR A 155 6.55 22.21 19.84
CA TYR A 155 7.98 22.39 19.72
C TYR A 155 8.38 23.63 20.52
N GLY A 156 8.89 23.41 21.74
CA GLY A 156 9.36 24.45 22.62
C GLY A 156 10.73 24.99 22.24
N ARG A 157 11.17 26.05 22.87
CA ARG A 157 12.49 26.69 22.62
C ARG A 157 13.68 25.80 22.96
N ASN A 158 13.45 24.67 23.63
CA ASN A 158 14.44 23.61 23.85
C ASN A 158 14.60 22.66 22.65
N THR A 159 13.93 22.93 21.52
CA THR A 159 14.02 22.20 20.25
C THR A 159 14.51 23.11 19.13
N LEU A 160 15.07 22.54 18.08
CA LEU A 160 15.54 23.32 16.91
C LEU A 160 14.38 24.07 16.24
N THR A 161 13.28 23.35 15.97
CA THR A 161 12.08 23.93 15.33
C THR A 161 11.47 25.04 16.21
N GLY A 162 11.36 24.79 17.51
CA GLY A 162 10.78 25.76 18.44
C GLY A 162 11.62 27.02 18.61
N ARG A 163 12.95 26.92 18.61
CA ARG A 163 13.83 28.11 18.61
C ARG A 163 13.65 28.96 17.35
N ALA A 164 13.60 28.31 16.20
CA ALA A 164 13.44 29.01 14.93
C ALA A 164 12.09 29.73 14.80
N GLN A 165 11.05 29.25 15.51
CA GLN A 165 9.69 29.77 15.42
C GLN A 165 9.19 30.43 16.73
N ASN A 166 10.08 30.59 17.70
CA ASN A 166 9.75 31.11 19.04
C ASN A 166 8.60 30.34 19.71
N GLY A 167 8.65 29.01 19.63
CA GLY A 167 7.58 28.07 19.97
C GLY A 167 6.62 27.80 18.80
N SER A 168 6.24 26.54 18.63
CA SER A 168 5.31 26.12 17.58
C SER A 168 4.37 25.06 18.09
N ALA A 169 3.06 25.25 17.92
CA ALA A 169 2.03 24.31 18.33
C ALA A 169 1.11 23.90 17.19
N LYS A 170 0.63 22.66 17.27
CA LYS A 170 -0.37 22.12 16.36
C LYS A 170 -1.32 21.19 17.08
N ILE A 171 -2.64 21.35 16.83
CA ILE A 171 -3.68 20.43 17.28
C ILE A 171 -4.45 19.94 16.04
N VAL A 172 -4.68 18.63 15.97
CA VAL A 172 -5.56 18.01 14.97
C VAL A 172 -6.59 17.15 15.69
N ASN A 173 -7.86 17.40 15.43
CA ASN A 173 -8.96 16.55 15.84
C ASN A 173 -9.62 15.96 14.60
N GLU A 174 -9.82 14.65 14.58
CA GLU A 174 -10.48 13.93 13.52
C GLU A 174 -11.56 13.04 14.11
N HIS A 175 -12.78 13.19 13.62
CA HIS A 175 -13.92 12.35 13.93
C HIS A 175 -14.38 11.69 12.63
N TYR A 176 -14.37 10.40 12.61
CA TYR A 176 -14.82 9.59 11.49
C TYR A 176 -15.86 8.62 11.97
N TRP A 177 -16.96 8.52 11.24
CA TRP A 177 -17.89 7.42 11.40
C TRP A 177 -18.36 6.91 10.05
N ASP A 178 -18.63 5.63 10.03
CA ASP A 178 -19.32 4.96 8.93
C ASP A 178 -20.31 3.94 9.48
N TYR A 179 -21.35 3.71 8.70
CA TYR A 179 -22.21 2.56 8.92
C TYR A 179 -22.47 1.83 7.61
N THR A 180 -22.70 0.54 7.73
CA THR A 180 -23.14 -0.33 6.66
C THR A 180 -24.35 -1.11 7.11
N TRP A 181 -25.43 -1.03 6.35
CA TRP A 181 -26.65 -1.79 6.59
C TRP A 181 -26.94 -2.68 5.38
N GLU A 182 -26.95 -4.00 5.60
CA GLU A 182 -27.15 -5.00 4.57
C GLU A 182 -28.36 -5.86 4.89
N ASN A 183 -29.17 -6.12 3.88
CA ASN A 183 -30.33 -6.99 3.95
C ASN A 183 -30.22 -8.06 2.88
N LEU A 184 -30.20 -9.32 3.30
CA LEU A 184 -30.00 -10.47 2.44
C LEU A 184 -31.22 -11.39 2.52
N LEU A 185 -31.85 -11.62 1.38
CA LEU A 185 -32.83 -12.69 1.23
C LEU A 185 -32.12 -13.87 0.56
N LYS A 186 -32.09 -15.01 1.25
CA LYS A 186 -31.38 -16.21 0.80
C LYS A 186 -32.37 -17.36 0.61
N TYR A 187 -32.23 -18.05 -0.50
CA TYR A 187 -32.98 -19.26 -0.81
C TYR A 187 -32.01 -20.39 -1.11
N ASN A 188 -31.97 -21.40 -0.28
CA ASN A 188 -31.12 -22.58 -0.44
C ASN A 188 -32.01 -23.82 -0.45
N ARG A 189 -31.93 -24.60 -1.52
CA ARG A 189 -32.74 -25.82 -1.65
C ARG A 189 -32.10 -26.86 -2.55
N GLU A 190 -32.32 -28.12 -2.16
CA GLU A 190 -31.94 -29.29 -2.93
C GLU A 190 -33.17 -30.02 -3.44
N PHE A 191 -33.17 -30.41 -4.73
CA PHE A 191 -34.20 -31.17 -5.42
C PHE A 191 -33.54 -32.35 -6.14
N GLY A 192 -33.41 -33.50 -5.48
CA GLY A 192 -32.66 -34.62 -6.04
C GLY A 192 -31.21 -34.24 -6.31
N LEU A 193 -30.80 -34.24 -7.58
CA LEU A 193 -29.44 -33.90 -8.00
C LEU A 193 -29.22 -32.39 -8.18
N HIS A 194 -30.25 -31.58 -8.05
CA HIS A 194 -30.20 -30.13 -8.28
C HIS A 194 -30.09 -29.40 -6.92
N LYS A 195 -29.09 -28.52 -6.81
CA LYS A 195 -28.93 -27.62 -5.68
C LYS A 195 -28.96 -26.19 -6.18
N ILE A 196 -29.81 -25.37 -5.58
CA ILE A 196 -29.95 -23.95 -5.89
C ILE A 196 -29.68 -23.15 -4.62
N ASP A 197 -28.78 -22.17 -4.73
CA ASP A 197 -28.54 -21.15 -3.72
C ASP A 197 -28.69 -19.78 -4.39
N ALA A 198 -29.71 -19.03 -4.01
CA ALA A 198 -29.98 -17.71 -4.52
C ALA A 198 -29.89 -16.68 -3.40
N THR A 199 -29.27 -15.55 -3.65
CA THR A 199 -29.13 -14.44 -2.71
C THR A 199 -29.50 -13.13 -3.39
N ALA A 200 -30.47 -12.41 -2.83
CA ALA A 200 -30.74 -11.01 -3.14
C ALA A 200 -30.19 -10.15 -2.00
N LEU A 201 -29.49 -9.08 -2.33
CA LEU A 201 -28.89 -8.15 -1.39
C LEU A 201 -29.35 -6.72 -1.68
N PHE A 202 -29.69 -6.01 -0.63
CA PHE A 202 -29.77 -4.56 -0.56
C PHE A 202 -28.75 -4.08 0.49
N SER A 203 -27.88 -3.12 0.13
CA SER A 203 -26.85 -2.57 1.03
C SER A 203 -26.82 -1.05 0.94
N LEU A 204 -26.74 -0.40 2.09
CA LEU A 204 -26.53 1.04 2.24
C LEU A 204 -25.31 1.27 3.10
N GLN A 205 -24.40 2.11 2.62
CA GLN A 205 -23.22 2.56 3.35
C GLN A 205 -23.15 4.08 3.34
N GLN A 206 -22.81 4.68 4.47
CA GLN A 206 -22.52 6.11 4.58
C GLN A 206 -21.27 6.32 5.39
N THR A 207 -20.45 7.31 5.00
CA THR A 207 -19.24 7.74 5.71
C THR A 207 -19.31 9.22 5.97
N ASN A 208 -18.76 9.64 7.11
CA ASN A 208 -18.60 11.04 7.49
C ASN A 208 -17.21 11.21 8.12
N LEU A 209 -16.46 12.16 7.63
CA LEU A 209 -15.18 12.57 8.17
C LEU A 209 -15.23 14.05 8.49
N GLN A 210 -15.07 14.38 9.75
CA GLN A 210 -14.92 15.75 10.23
C GLN A 210 -13.52 15.93 10.79
N LYS A 211 -12.78 16.91 10.27
CA LYS A 211 -11.43 17.23 10.71
C LYS A 211 -11.35 18.70 11.06
N SER A 212 -10.67 19.01 12.15
CA SER A 212 -10.27 20.37 12.50
C SER A 212 -8.77 20.41 12.80
N GLU A 213 -8.11 21.47 12.38
CA GLU A 213 -6.69 21.71 12.58
C GLU A 213 -6.49 23.13 13.05
N GLN A 214 -5.69 23.29 14.10
CA GLN A 214 -5.25 24.56 14.65
C GLN A 214 -3.73 24.54 14.73
N SER A 215 -3.08 25.61 14.30
CA SER A 215 -1.64 25.77 14.47
C SER A 215 -1.28 27.22 14.70
N GLY A 216 -0.11 27.45 15.30
CA GLY A 216 0.41 28.79 15.53
C GLY A 216 1.84 28.76 16.01
N THR A 217 2.52 29.90 15.92
CA THR A 217 3.91 30.09 16.33
C THR A 217 4.05 31.35 17.19
N SER A 218 5.24 31.61 17.71
CA SER A 218 5.55 32.75 18.60
C SER A 218 4.71 32.74 19.86
N PHE A 219 5.01 31.83 20.80
CA PHE A 219 4.38 31.76 22.10
C PHE A 219 5.15 32.60 23.13
N VAL A 220 4.45 33.19 24.09
CA VAL A 220 5.07 34.01 25.17
C VAL A 220 6.02 33.14 26.00
N ASN A 221 5.63 31.93 26.35
CA ASN A 221 6.42 30.93 27.07
C ASN A 221 6.08 29.51 26.58
N ASP A 222 6.80 28.52 27.10
CA ASP A 222 6.61 27.12 26.71
C ASP A 222 5.71 26.33 27.70
N ASP A 223 5.25 26.94 28.80
CA ASP A 223 4.59 26.24 29.93
C ASP A 223 3.23 25.64 29.54
N SER A 224 2.49 26.34 28.71
CA SER A 224 1.16 25.89 28.27
C SER A 224 1.19 24.92 27.06
N GLU A 225 2.33 24.80 26.40
CA GLU A 225 2.51 23.97 25.22
C GLU A 225 1.37 24.19 24.19
N TYR A 226 0.79 23.12 23.62
CA TYR A 226 -0.35 23.19 22.72
C TYR A 226 -1.70 23.39 23.45
N HIS A 227 -1.75 23.36 24.80
CA HIS A 227 -3.01 23.49 25.55
C HIS A 227 -3.58 24.91 25.53
N ASN A 228 -2.80 25.92 25.14
CA ASN A 228 -3.27 27.30 25.00
C ASN A 228 -2.92 27.87 23.61
N MET A 229 -3.66 27.47 22.58
CA MET A 229 -3.48 27.98 21.21
C MET A 229 -3.73 29.48 21.06
N ALA A 230 -4.46 30.12 21.99
CA ALA A 230 -4.67 31.55 21.97
C ALA A 230 -3.37 32.32 22.25
N GLY A 231 -2.40 31.69 22.93
CA GLY A 231 -1.08 32.25 23.24
C GLY A 231 -0.12 32.37 22.06
N ALA A 232 -0.44 31.79 20.90
CA ALA A 232 0.32 32.03 19.67
C ALA A 232 0.12 33.47 19.20
N GLU A 233 1.18 34.16 18.81
CA GLU A 233 1.11 35.52 18.26
C GLU A 233 1.11 35.54 16.75
N GLU A 234 1.80 34.57 16.10
CA GLU A 234 2.01 34.54 14.67
C GLU A 234 1.51 33.24 14.02
N ASN A 235 1.40 33.26 12.69
CA ASN A 235 1.10 32.10 11.84
C ASN A 235 -0.12 31.28 12.29
N LYS A 236 -1.12 31.96 12.87
CA LYS A 236 -2.35 31.30 13.33
C LYS A 236 -3.12 30.74 12.15
N THR A 237 -3.36 29.44 12.17
CA THR A 237 -4.16 28.74 11.15
C THR A 237 -5.30 28.00 11.84
N LEU A 238 -6.51 28.23 11.32
CA LEU A 238 -7.72 27.50 11.68
C LEU A 238 -8.27 26.85 10.42
N LYS A 239 -8.39 25.53 10.40
CA LYS A 239 -8.95 24.77 9.30
C LYS A 239 -10.02 23.83 9.81
N SER A 240 -11.09 23.67 9.03
CA SER A 240 -12.10 22.64 9.25
C SER A 240 -12.52 22.04 7.91
N GLU A 241 -12.81 20.76 7.93
CA GLU A 241 -13.21 19.98 6.75
C GLU A 241 -14.31 19.01 7.14
N LEU A 242 -15.32 18.91 6.30
CA LEU A 242 -16.38 17.89 6.38
C LEU A 242 -16.41 17.16 5.04
N THR A 243 -16.26 15.83 5.09
CA THR A 243 -16.36 14.97 3.92
C THR A 243 -17.40 13.89 4.17
N GLU A 244 -18.39 13.82 3.28
CA GLU A 244 -19.47 12.84 3.34
C GLU A 244 -19.58 12.07 2.04
N THR A 245 -19.74 10.75 2.13
CA THR A 245 -20.04 9.90 0.98
C THR A 245 -21.08 8.86 1.34
N ALA A 246 -21.85 8.43 0.33
CA ALA A 246 -22.83 7.37 0.48
C ALA A 246 -22.75 6.40 -0.71
N MET A 247 -23.01 5.12 -0.44
CA MET A 247 -23.10 4.07 -1.46
C MET A 247 -24.36 3.24 -1.23
N LEU A 248 -25.06 2.96 -2.32
CA LEU A 248 -26.26 2.15 -2.34
C LEU A 248 -26.06 1.01 -3.35
N SER A 249 -26.33 -0.23 -2.92
CA SER A 249 -26.05 -1.40 -3.74
C SER A 249 -27.21 -2.38 -3.76
N TYR A 250 -27.43 -2.97 -4.93
CA TYR A 250 -28.36 -4.07 -5.15
C TYR A 250 -27.62 -5.24 -5.81
N MET A 251 -27.86 -6.47 -5.38
CA MET A 251 -27.27 -7.64 -5.99
C MET A 251 -28.26 -8.80 -6.03
N LEU A 252 -28.23 -9.53 -7.14
CA LEU A 252 -28.81 -10.85 -7.25
C LEU A 252 -27.73 -11.84 -7.68
N ARG A 253 -27.57 -12.93 -6.93
CA ARG A 253 -26.67 -14.05 -7.23
C ARG A 253 -27.44 -15.35 -7.20
N VAL A 254 -27.20 -16.19 -8.17
CA VAL A 254 -27.72 -17.55 -8.23
C VAL A 254 -26.57 -18.51 -8.46
N ASN A 255 -26.40 -19.44 -7.55
CA ASN A 255 -25.52 -20.58 -7.69
C ASN A 255 -26.36 -21.82 -7.97
N TYR A 256 -26.03 -22.51 -9.04
CA TYR A 256 -26.66 -23.78 -9.44
C TYR A 256 -25.62 -24.87 -9.47
N ASN A 257 -25.94 -26.00 -8.86
CA ASN A 257 -25.10 -27.19 -8.86
C ASN A 257 -25.93 -28.40 -9.25
N TYR A 258 -25.51 -29.09 -10.30
CA TYR A 258 -26.12 -30.34 -10.76
C TYR A 258 -25.21 -31.51 -10.45
N ALA A 259 -25.68 -32.43 -9.63
CA ALA A 259 -25.03 -33.71 -9.28
C ALA A 259 -23.59 -33.54 -8.72
N ASN A 260 -23.21 -32.37 -8.22
CA ASN A 260 -21.83 -31.97 -7.86
C ASN A 260 -20.83 -32.05 -9.05
N LYS A 261 -21.33 -32.18 -10.28
CA LYS A 261 -20.55 -32.25 -11.53
C LYS A 261 -20.44 -30.89 -12.22
N TYR A 262 -21.58 -30.24 -12.41
CA TYR A 262 -21.68 -28.97 -13.15
C TYR A 262 -22.13 -27.87 -12.21
N LEU A 263 -21.32 -26.84 -12.11
CA LEU A 263 -21.59 -25.68 -11.26
C LEU A 263 -21.68 -24.42 -12.13
N LEU A 264 -22.70 -23.61 -11.88
CA LEU A 264 -22.92 -22.34 -12.54
C LEU A 264 -23.23 -21.28 -11.50
N THR A 265 -22.53 -20.16 -11.55
CA THR A 265 -22.82 -18.96 -10.76
C THR A 265 -23.11 -17.80 -11.69
N VAL A 266 -24.22 -17.11 -11.47
CA VAL A 266 -24.54 -15.87 -12.17
C VAL A 266 -24.79 -14.78 -11.14
N THR A 267 -24.18 -13.62 -11.31
CA THR A 267 -24.34 -12.48 -10.40
C THR A 267 -24.57 -11.22 -11.22
N GLY A 268 -25.56 -10.44 -10.82
CA GLY A 268 -25.75 -9.07 -11.27
C GLY A 268 -25.73 -8.14 -10.06
N ARG A 269 -24.86 -7.10 -10.08
CA ARG A 269 -24.75 -6.10 -9.02
C ARG A 269 -24.84 -4.70 -9.62
N SER A 270 -25.61 -3.84 -8.98
CA SER A 270 -25.69 -2.42 -9.30
C SER A 270 -25.25 -1.63 -8.08
N ASP A 271 -24.24 -0.80 -8.23
CA ASP A 271 -23.69 0.06 -7.18
C ASP A 271 -23.86 1.52 -7.58
N GLY A 272 -24.40 2.32 -6.66
CA GLY A 272 -24.51 3.77 -6.77
C GLY A 272 -23.62 4.46 -5.74
N TYR A 273 -22.78 5.41 -6.18
CA TYR A 273 -21.87 6.15 -5.31
C TYR A 273 -22.08 7.65 -5.44
N SER A 274 -22.22 8.33 -4.30
CA SER A 274 -22.61 9.76 -4.26
C SER A 274 -21.59 10.70 -4.89
N ALA A 275 -20.29 10.32 -4.91
CA ALA A 275 -19.21 11.16 -5.42
C ALA A 275 -19.14 11.22 -6.95
N PHE A 276 -19.83 10.33 -7.68
CA PHE A 276 -19.90 10.38 -9.15
C PHE A 276 -20.93 11.39 -9.66
N GLY A 277 -20.81 11.74 -10.94
CA GLY A 277 -21.70 12.66 -11.64
C GLY A 277 -23.16 12.25 -11.55
N GLU A 278 -24.06 13.20 -11.63
CA GLU A 278 -25.50 13.01 -11.43
C GLU A 278 -26.07 11.86 -12.28
N ASN A 279 -25.65 11.78 -13.55
CA ASN A 279 -26.14 10.76 -14.49
C ASN A 279 -25.31 9.45 -14.45
N ASN A 280 -24.22 9.40 -13.69
CA ASN A 280 -23.26 8.29 -13.69
C ASN A 280 -23.04 7.69 -12.28
N LYS A 281 -23.92 7.99 -11.32
CA LYS A 281 -23.80 7.48 -9.94
C LYS A 281 -23.86 5.97 -9.89
N TYR A 282 -24.72 5.35 -10.72
CA TYR A 282 -24.92 3.91 -10.74
C TYR A 282 -24.17 3.24 -11.89
N ALA A 283 -23.58 2.08 -11.58
CA ALA A 283 -23.01 1.18 -12.57
C ALA A 283 -23.46 -0.25 -12.31
N PHE A 284 -23.55 -1.04 -13.40
CA PHE A 284 -23.95 -2.44 -13.34
C PHE A 284 -22.76 -3.35 -13.60
N PHE A 285 -22.55 -4.35 -12.73
CA PHE A 285 -21.43 -5.26 -12.73
C PHE A 285 -21.92 -6.71 -12.81
N PRO A 286 -22.04 -7.27 -14.02
CA PRO A 286 -22.39 -8.66 -14.22
C PRO A 286 -21.19 -9.58 -14.03
N SER A 287 -21.44 -10.82 -13.58
CA SER A 287 -20.46 -11.90 -13.62
C SER A 287 -21.10 -13.26 -13.85
N VAL A 288 -20.35 -14.14 -14.49
CA VAL A 288 -20.73 -15.54 -14.71
C VAL A 288 -19.50 -16.41 -14.48
N ALA A 289 -19.70 -17.53 -13.78
CA ALA A 289 -18.67 -18.54 -13.58
C ALA A 289 -19.28 -19.94 -13.80
N ALA A 290 -18.56 -20.78 -14.53
CA ALA A 290 -18.90 -22.18 -14.73
C ALA A 290 -17.75 -23.07 -14.24
N ALA A 291 -18.08 -24.21 -13.65
CA ALA A 291 -17.10 -25.20 -13.29
C ALA A 291 -17.61 -26.61 -13.61
N TRP A 292 -16.67 -27.44 -14.07
CA TRP A 292 -16.92 -28.85 -14.32
C TRP A 292 -16.01 -29.69 -13.43
N ASN A 293 -16.62 -30.47 -12.57
CA ASN A 293 -15.93 -31.39 -11.69
C ASN A 293 -15.79 -32.74 -12.40
N ILE A 294 -14.75 -32.86 -13.24
CA ILE A 294 -14.51 -34.00 -14.11
C ILE A 294 -14.34 -35.29 -13.31
N SER A 295 -13.70 -35.22 -12.14
CA SER A 295 -13.50 -36.39 -11.29
C SER A 295 -14.79 -37.05 -10.76
N GLN A 296 -15.94 -36.35 -10.88
CA GLN A 296 -17.24 -36.91 -10.51
C GLN A 296 -17.95 -37.61 -11.70
N GLU A 297 -17.34 -37.65 -12.86
CA GLU A 297 -17.88 -38.35 -14.02
C GLU A 297 -17.59 -39.85 -13.94
N SER A 298 -18.52 -40.67 -14.43
CA SER A 298 -18.39 -42.15 -14.37
C SER A 298 -17.18 -42.67 -15.14
N PHE A 299 -16.77 -41.99 -16.20
CA PHE A 299 -15.56 -42.39 -16.96
C PHE A 299 -14.25 -42.15 -16.20
N MET A 300 -14.29 -41.40 -15.08
CA MET A 300 -13.12 -41.13 -14.23
C MET A 300 -13.00 -42.07 -13.03
N GLU A 301 -14.00 -42.91 -12.77
CA GLU A 301 -14.01 -43.81 -11.60
C GLU A 301 -12.77 -44.71 -11.52
N SER A 302 -12.28 -45.21 -12.68
CA SER A 302 -11.08 -46.04 -12.72
C SER A 302 -9.78 -45.29 -12.39
N THR A 303 -9.79 -43.98 -12.41
CA THR A 303 -8.61 -43.12 -12.13
C THR A 303 -8.62 -42.57 -10.72
N ALA A 304 -9.65 -42.79 -9.91
CA ALA A 304 -9.88 -42.16 -8.61
C ALA A 304 -8.73 -42.39 -7.61
N ASP A 305 -8.05 -43.52 -7.67
CA ASP A 305 -6.90 -43.84 -6.79
C ASP A 305 -5.68 -42.96 -7.10
N VAL A 306 -5.52 -42.49 -8.37
CA VAL A 306 -4.40 -41.66 -8.80
C VAL A 306 -4.83 -40.21 -8.88
N LEU A 307 -5.96 -39.92 -9.53
CA LEU A 307 -6.49 -38.56 -9.75
C LEU A 307 -7.75 -38.40 -8.88
N SER A 308 -7.56 -37.97 -7.64
CA SER A 308 -8.63 -37.83 -6.64
C SER A 308 -9.56 -36.66 -6.92
N MET A 309 -9.08 -35.61 -7.58
CA MET A 309 -9.86 -34.45 -7.99
C MET A 309 -9.31 -33.84 -9.27
N LEU A 310 -10.22 -33.55 -10.19
CA LEU A 310 -9.96 -32.72 -11.37
C LEU A 310 -11.18 -31.83 -11.62
N LYS A 311 -10.99 -30.51 -11.54
CA LYS A 311 -12.04 -29.53 -11.75
C LYS A 311 -11.55 -28.42 -12.65
N LEU A 312 -12.27 -28.16 -13.73
CA LEU A 312 -12.06 -27.02 -14.61
C LEU A 312 -12.96 -25.85 -14.18
N ARG A 313 -12.43 -24.65 -14.24
CA ARG A 313 -13.15 -23.41 -13.92
C ARG A 313 -12.96 -22.40 -15.04
N LEU A 314 -14.06 -21.72 -15.40
CA LEU A 314 -14.04 -20.59 -16.32
C LEU A 314 -14.93 -19.50 -15.72
N SER A 315 -14.43 -18.28 -15.64
CA SER A 315 -15.22 -17.15 -15.19
C SER A 315 -14.95 -15.90 -16.01
N TRP A 316 -15.99 -15.10 -16.13
CA TRP A 316 -15.96 -13.75 -16.63
C TRP A 316 -16.72 -12.84 -15.68
N GLY A 317 -16.18 -11.68 -15.39
CA GLY A 317 -16.85 -10.71 -14.53
C GLY A 317 -16.37 -9.29 -14.76
N SER A 318 -17.23 -8.36 -14.37
CA SER A 318 -16.98 -6.94 -14.37
C SER A 318 -17.04 -6.40 -12.94
N ASN A 319 -16.07 -5.57 -12.56
CA ASN A 319 -16.07 -4.85 -11.28
C ASN A 319 -15.84 -3.36 -11.52
N GLY A 320 -16.41 -2.52 -10.64
CA GLY A 320 -16.16 -1.09 -10.60
C GLY A 320 -15.11 -0.70 -9.59
N ASN A 321 -14.42 0.39 -9.88
CA ASN A 321 -13.57 1.10 -8.92
C ASN A 321 -14.08 2.52 -8.76
N GLN A 322 -14.19 2.98 -7.50
CA GLN A 322 -14.71 4.29 -7.11
C GLN A 322 -13.59 5.23 -6.60
N ALA A 323 -12.38 5.12 -7.16
CA ALA A 323 -11.19 5.82 -6.68
C ALA A 323 -11.21 7.33 -6.98
N ILE A 324 -12.31 8.01 -6.66
CA ILE A 324 -12.41 9.48 -6.66
C ILE A 324 -12.64 10.00 -5.24
N LYS A 325 -12.15 11.21 -4.99
CA LYS A 325 -12.47 11.92 -3.75
C LYS A 325 -13.89 12.47 -3.82
N ALA A 326 -14.52 12.64 -2.66
CA ALA A 326 -15.77 13.36 -2.58
C ALA A 326 -15.68 14.73 -3.26
N TYR A 327 -16.77 15.17 -3.87
CA TYR A 327 -16.93 16.50 -4.49
C TYR A 327 -16.05 16.78 -5.71
N GLN A 328 -15.36 15.78 -6.29
CA GLN A 328 -14.56 15.99 -7.52
C GLN A 328 -15.41 16.24 -8.78
N THR A 329 -16.68 15.98 -8.73
CA THR A 329 -17.65 16.30 -9.81
C THR A 329 -18.18 17.73 -9.74
N LEU A 330 -17.86 18.45 -8.66
CA LEU A 330 -18.30 19.83 -8.41
C LEU A 330 -17.14 20.81 -8.55
N ASP A 331 -17.46 22.02 -8.98
CA ASP A 331 -16.50 23.12 -8.91
C ASP A 331 -16.21 23.48 -7.45
N ARG A 332 -14.93 23.58 -7.12
CA ARG A 332 -14.46 23.85 -5.76
C ARG A 332 -13.75 25.19 -5.71
N LEU A 333 -14.18 26.02 -4.78
CA LEU A 333 -13.53 27.31 -4.54
C LEU A 333 -12.54 27.20 -3.40
N SER A 334 -11.41 27.89 -3.55
CA SER A 334 -10.44 28.13 -2.48
C SER A 334 -10.51 29.57 -2.01
N LEU A 335 -10.36 29.77 -0.71
CA LEU A 335 -10.29 31.09 -0.12
C LEU A 335 -8.87 31.64 -0.23
N THR A 336 -8.76 32.93 -0.49
CA THR A 336 -7.49 33.67 -0.47
C THR A 336 -7.71 35.04 0.11
N THR A 337 -6.62 35.68 0.51
CA THR A 337 -6.61 37.09 0.91
C THR A 337 -5.87 37.86 -0.14
N TYR A 338 -6.41 38.94 -0.62
CA TYR A 338 -5.73 39.88 -1.52
C TYR A 338 -5.80 41.30 -0.98
N LEU A 339 -4.85 42.11 -1.39
CA LEU A 339 -4.79 43.50 -1.00
C LEU A 339 -5.66 44.34 -1.95
N TYR A 340 -6.59 45.10 -1.38
CA TYR A 340 -7.52 45.95 -2.13
C TYR A 340 -7.36 47.41 -1.80
N GLY A 341 -7.46 48.26 -2.81
CA GLY A 341 -7.35 49.71 -2.71
C GLY A 341 -5.93 50.22 -2.48
N ASP A 342 -5.76 51.53 -2.56
CA ASP A 342 -4.45 52.22 -2.50
C ASP A 342 -3.71 52.02 -1.16
N LYS A 343 -4.43 51.68 -0.10
CA LYS A 343 -3.87 51.42 1.25
C LYS A 343 -3.56 49.96 1.50
N GLY A 344 -3.78 49.08 0.52
CA GLY A 344 -3.50 47.66 0.64
C GLY A 344 -4.33 46.96 1.74
N THR A 345 -5.61 47.28 1.86
CA THR A 345 -6.48 46.60 2.83
C THR A 345 -6.64 45.13 2.46
N ALA A 346 -6.32 44.22 3.40
CA ALA A 346 -6.50 42.80 3.20
C ALA A 346 -7.99 42.46 3.17
N VAL A 347 -8.47 41.86 2.08
CA VAL A 347 -9.84 41.40 1.94
C VAL A 347 -9.87 39.92 1.54
N ASN A 348 -10.82 39.18 2.10
CA ASN A 348 -11.01 37.80 1.74
C ASN A 348 -11.72 37.69 0.40
N GLY A 349 -11.21 36.81 -0.44
CA GLY A 349 -11.77 36.46 -1.72
C GLY A 349 -11.87 34.97 -1.91
N ALA A 350 -12.57 34.55 -2.94
CA ALA A 350 -12.63 33.17 -3.38
C ALA A 350 -12.15 33.08 -4.82
N PHE A 351 -11.42 32.04 -5.13
CA PHE A 351 -10.98 31.76 -6.49
C PHE A 351 -11.14 30.28 -6.82
N LEU A 352 -11.28 29.97 -8.10
CA LEU A 352 -11.26 28.60 -8.60
C LEU A 352 -9.77 28.16 -8.68
N PRO A 353 -9.34 27.19 -7.85
CA PRO A 353 -7.97 26.70 -7.91
C PRO A 353 -7.72 25.98 -9.24
N TYR A 354 -6.47 25.90 -9.67
CA TYR A 354 -6.08 25.29 -10.94
C TYR A 354 -6.54 23.84 -11.13
N ASP A 355 -6.87 23.12 -10.05
CA ASP A 355 -7.43 21.76 -10.07
C ASP A 355 -8.83 21.68 -9.47
N GLY A 356 -9.50 22.84 -9.32
CA GLY A 356 -10.81 22.97 -8.66
C GLY A 356 -12.01 22.74 -9.56
N VAL A 357 -11.80 22.61 -10.87
CA VAL A 357 -12.89 22.37 -11.84
C VAL A 357 -13.49 20.98 -11.65
N GLY A 358 -14.79 20.93 -11.50
CA GLY A 358 -15.58 19.71 -11.43
C GLY A 358 -15.80 19.08 -12.80
N ASN A 359 -16.02 17.77 -12.83
CA ASN A 359 -16.46 17.07 -14.02
C ASN A 359 -17.75 16.29 -13.71
N PRO A 360 -18.92 16.82 -14.12
CA PRO A 360 -20.21 16.16 -13.84
C PRO A 360 -20.40 14.84 -14.58
N ASN A 361 -19.53 14.53 -15.54
CA ASN A 361 -19.59 13.30 -16.32
C ASN A 361 -18.74 12.17 -15.75
N LEU A 362 -18.06 12.38 -14.62
CA LEU A 362 -17.26 11.32 -14.00
C LEU A 362 -18.11 10.09 -13.67
N LYS A 363 -17.59 8.94 -14.05
CA LYS A 363 -18.21 7.61 -13.89
C LYS A 363 -17.26 6.60 -13.31
N TRP A 364 -17.77 5.42 -13.04
CA TRP A 364 -17.01 4.27 -12.53
C TRP A 364 -15.92 3.84 -13.51
N GLU A 365 -14.73 3.62 -12.98
CA GLU A 365 -13.69 2.85 -13.65
C GLU A 365 -14.13 1.37 -13.69
N THR A 366 -13.99 0.71 -14.82
CA THR A 366 -14.49 -0.66 -15.02
C THR A 366 -13.36 -1.62 -15.36
N THR A 367 -13.21 -2.68 -14.57
CA THR A 367 -12.31 -3.80 -14.84
C THR A 367 -13.10 -5.03 -15.25
N ARG A 368 -12.78 -5.60 -16.41
CA ARG A 368 -13.34 -6.85 -16.93
C ARG A 368 -12.27 -7.92 -16.93
N THR A 369 -12.54 -9.04 -16.24
CA THR A 369 -11.60 -10.14 -16.07
C THR A 369 -12.19 -11.42 -16.66
N VAL A 370 -11.38 -12.15 -17.43
CA VAL A 370 -11.57 -13.56 -17.75
C VAL A 370 -10.54 -14.36 -16.96
N ASN A 371 -10.98 -15.41 -16.29
CA ASN A 371 -10.11 -16.35 -15.59
C ASN A 371 -10.46 -17.78 -16.04
N ALA A 372 -9.43 -18.59 -16.32
CA ALA A 372 -9.53 -20.02 -16.55
C ALA A 372 -8.63 -20.74 -15.54
N GLY A 373 -9.18 -21.70 -14.80
CA GLY A 373 -8.47 -22.39 -13.74
C GLY A 373 -8.67 -23.90 -13.76
N ILE A 374 -7.68 -24.59 -13.22
CA ILE A 374 -7.69 -26.05 -13.02
C ILE A 374 -7.37 -26.29 -11.55
N ASP A 375 -8.27 -27.03 -10.86
CA ASP A 375 -8.00 -27.57 -9.52
C ASP A 375 -7.76 -29.06 -9.67
N PHE A 376 -6.73 -29.58 -9.04
CA PHE A 376 -6.37 -30.98 -9.11
C PHE A 376 -5.89 -31.54 -7.77
N SER A 377 -6.06 -32.86 -7.62
CA SER A 377 -5.50 -33.60 -6.51
C SER A 377 -5.16 -35.02 -6.97
N PHE A 378 -3.96 -35.45 -6.63
CA PHE A 378 -3.42 -36.76 -6.96
C PHE A 378 -3.10 -37.56 -5.70
N LEU A 379 -3.08 -38.93 -5.85
CA LEU A 379 -2.60 -39.89 -4.85
C LEU A 379 -3.27 -39.68 -3.48
N ASN A 380 -4.60 -39.64 -3.45
CA ASN A 380 -5.41 -39.43 -2.25
C ASN A 380 -5.02 -38.13 -1.53
N ASN A 381 -4.95 -37.02 -2.28
CA ASN A 381 -4.59 -35.67 -1.81
C ASN A 381 -3.14 -35.51 -1.35
N ARG A 382 -2.22 -36.44 -1.68
CA ARG A 382 -0.80 -36.25 -1.39
C ARG A 382 -0.16 -35.14 -2.22
N LEU A 383 -0.66 -34.90 -3.42
CA LEU A 383 -0.30 -33.73 -4.24
C LEU A 383 -1.58 -33.06 -4.68
N SER A 384 -1.78 -31.81 -4.30
CA SER A 384 -2.94 -31.02 -4.71
C SER A 384 -2.53 -29.61 -5.08
N GLY A 385 -3.33 -28.95 -5.89
CA GLY A 385 -3.05 -27.58 -6.27
C GLY A 385 -4.07 -26.99 -7.21
N ASN A 386 -3.78 -25.75 -7.60
CA ASN A 386 -4.52 -25.05 -8.62
C ASN A 386 -3.58 -24.27 -9.54
N ILE A 387 -4.00 -24.10 -10.78
CA ILE A 387 -3.36 -23.25 -11.79
C ILE A 387 -4.43 -22.33 -12.34
N ASP A 388 -4.20 -21.03 -12.26
CA ASP A 388 -5.09 -19.99 -12.76
C ASP A 388 -4.39 -19.14 -13.83
N PHE A 389 -5.10 -18.87 -14.92
CA PHE A 389 -4.73 -17.96 -15.99
C PHE A 389 -5.76 -16.85 -16.07
N TYR A 390 -5.33 -15.60 -16.04
CA TYR A 390 -6.25 -14.48 -16.12
C TYR A 390 -5.80 -13.39 -17.07
N VAL A 391 -6.80 -12.69 -17.60
CA VAL A 391 -6.65 -11.45 -18.36
C VAL A 391 -7.68 -10.45 -17.85
N SER A 392 -7.20 -9.33 -17.34
CA SER A 392 -8.00 -8.21 -16.82
C SER A 392 -7.75 -6.97 -17.67
N ASN A 393 -8.82 -6.36 -18.17
CA ASN A 393 -8.77 -5.10 -18.89
C ASN A 393 -9.53 -4.05 -18.09
N THR A 394 -8.85 -2.98 -17.70
CA THR A 394 -9.45 -1.82 -17.04
C THR A 394 -9.62 -0.70 -18.05
N SER A 395 -10.80 -0.12 -18.08
CA SER A 395 -11.17 1.02 -18.93
C SER A 395 -11.75 2.14 -18.08
N ASP A 396 -11.81 3.32 -18.67
CA ASP A 396 -12.35 4.52 -18.04
C ASP A 396 -11.58 4.88 -16.74
N LEU A 397 -10.24 4.76 -16.78
CA LEU A 397 -9.38 5.08 -15.62
C LEU A 397 -9.62 6.52 -15.15
N LEU A 398 -9.78 6.68 -13.86
CA LEU A 398 -9.95 7.98 -13.22
C LEU A 398 -8.60 8.69 -13.07
N MET A 399 -8.30 9.60 -13.97
CA MET A 399 -6.99 10.26 -14.07
C MET A 399 -7.13 11.77 -14.18
N LYS A 400 -6.12 12.49 -13.71
CA LYS A 400 -5.98 13.92 -14.00
C LYS A 400 -5.54 14.10 -15.45
N ARG A 401 -6.38 14.77 -16.24
CA ARG A 401 -6.06 15.19 -17.60
C ARG A 401 -5.63 16.66 -17.59
N THR A 402 -4.44 16.94 -18.10
CA THR A 402 -3.96 18.31 -18.29
C THR A 402 -4.79 19.00 -19.36
N VAL A 403 -5.15 20.24 -19.13
CA VAL A 403 -5.89 21.09 -20.07
C VAL A 403 -5.14 22.41 -20.27
N PRO A 404 -5.36 23.11 -21.39
CA PRO A 404 -4.72 24.39 -21.64
C PRO A 404 -5.08 25.42 -20.57
N ILE A 405 -4.08 26.05 -19.98
CA ILE A 405 -4.23 27.03 -18.87
C ILE A 405 -5.08 28.27 -19.23
N MET A 406 -5.29 28.49 -20.50
CA MET A 406 -6.16 29.55 -21.00
C MET A 406 -7.59 29.48 -20.47
N ASN A 407 -8.01 28.29 -20.01
CA ASN A 407 -9.32 28.05 -19.40
C ASN A 407 -9.36 28.42 -17.90
N GLY A 408 -8.25 28.92 -17.33
CA GLY A 408 -8.14 29.28 -15.92
C GLY A 408 -7.80 28.12 -14.99
N TYR A 409 -7.64 26.90 -15.51
CA TYR A 409 -7.24 25.69 -14.76
C TYR A 409 -6.26 24.84 -15.59
N ASN A 410 -5.47 24.03 -14.94
CA ASN A 410 -4.42 23.24 -15.60
C ASN A 410 -4.76 21.74 -15.70
N SER A 411 -5.75 21.29 -14.97
CA SER A 411 -6.15 19.89 -14.98
C SER A 411 -7.60 19.68 -14.57
N ILE A 412 -8.18 18.59 -15.06
CA ILE A 412 -9.51 18.11 -14.72
C ILE A 412 -9.46 16.59 -14.46
N MET A 413 -10.24 16.09 -13.51
CA MET A 413 -10.45 14.65 -13.39
C MET A 413 -11.32 14.15 -14.54
N ASP A 414 -10.91 13.09 -15.20
CA ASP A 414 -11.62 12.53 -16.34
C ASP A 414 -11.49 10.99 -16.37
N ASN A 415 -12.43 10.34 -17.06
CA ASN A 415 -12.39 8.91 -17.32
C ASN A 415 -11.65 8.65 -18.62
N VAL A 416 -10.33 8.51 -18.54
CA VAL A 416 -9.46 8.33 -19.70
C VAL A 416 -8.47 7.21 -19.42
N GLY A 417 -8.00 6.59 -20.50
CA GLY A 417 -6.99 5.56 -20.40
C GLY A 417 -7.53 4.16 -20.16
N LYS A 418 -6.68 3.21 -20.53
CA LYS A 418 -6.92 1.77 -20.42
C LYS A 418 -5.65 1.06 -20.01
N THR A 419 -5.78 0.08 -19.15
CA THR A 419 -4.69 -0.83 -18.77
C THR A 419 -5.10 -2.27 -18.98
N ARG A 420 -4.11 -3.14 -19.13
CA ARG A 420 -4.31 -4.60 -19.21
C ARG A 420 -3.35 -5.29 -18.26
N ASN A 421 -3.88 -6.24 -17.51
CA ASN A 421 -3.12 -7.20 -16.73
C ASN A 421 -3.35 -8.61 -17.27
N LYS A 422 -2.29 -9.42 -17.34
CA LYS A 422 -2.38 -10.86 -17.59
C LYS A 422 -1.42 -11.60 -16.68
N GLY A 423 -1.83 -12.77 -16.21
CA GLY A 423 -0.99 -13.50 -15.29
C GLY A 423 -1.28 -14.98 -15.22
N VAL A 424 -0.38 -15.65 -14.53
CA VAL A 424 -0.44 -17.05 -14.16
C VAL A 424 -0.15 -17.18 -12.69
N GLU A 425 -1.00 -17.91 -11.97
CA GLU A 425 -0.83 -18.22 -10.56
C GLU A 425 -0.87 -19.74 -10.38
N ILE A 426 0.06 -20.28 -9.61
CA ILE A 426 0.18 -21.71 -9.34
C ILE A 426 0.33 -21.89 -7.83
N THR A 427 -0.51 -22.73 -7.25
CA THR A 427 -0.37 -23.22 -5.88
C THR A 427 -0.26 -24.73 -5.90
N LEU A 428 0.78 -25.27 -5.27
CA LEU A 428 0.98 -26.71 -5.09
C LEU A 428 1.13 -27.03 -3.61
N ASN A 429 0.42 -28.01 -3.13
CA ASN A 429 0.54 -28.56 -1.79
C ASN A 429 0.91 -30.02 -1.90
N SER A 430 1.91 -30.47 -1.13
CA SER A 430 2.34 -31.85 -1.13
C SER A 430 2.53 -32.40 0.29
N VAL A 431 2.13 -33.64 0.49
CA VAL A 431 2.52 -34.48 1.62
C VAL A 431 3.66 -35.37 1.15
N ASN A 432 4.90 -34.93 1.40
CA ASN A 432 6.09 -35.58 0.88
C ASN A 432 6.32 -36.94 1.55
N VAL A 433 6.23 -36.95 2.87
CA VAL A 433 6.36 -38.15 3.70
C VAL A 433 5.28 -38.12 4.79
N GLU A 434 4.63 -39.23 5.00
CA GLU A 434 3.67 -39.44 6.10
C GLU A 434 3.83 -40.82 6.67
N THR A 435 4.15 -40.88 7.96
CA THR A 435 4.22 -42.08 8.77
C THR A 435 3.51 -41.84 10.10
N LYS A 436 3.46 -42.80 10.99
CA LYS A 436 2.81 -42.69 12.30
C LYS A 436 3.38 -41.50 13.14
N ASP A 437 4.69 -41.31 13.11
CA ASP A 437 5.37 -40.34 13.99
C ASP A 437 6.02 -39.18 13.22
N PHE A 438 6.02 -39.21 11.88
CA PHE A 438 6.67 -38.21 11.04
C PHE A 438 5.78 -37.79 9.88
N ARG A 439 5.60 -36.45 9.71
CA ARG A 439 4.90 -35.89 8.57
C ARG A 439 5.69 -34.70 8.03
N TRP A 440 5.97 -34.71 6.73
CA TRP A 440 6.57 -33.60 6.01
C TRP A 440 5.66 -33.15 4.88
N GLY A 441 5.22 -31.89 4.93
CA GLY A 441 4.43 -31.24 3.90
C GLY A 441 5.13 -30.02 3.33
N SER A 442 4.88 -29.74 2.06
CA SER A 442 5.40 -28.55 1.37
C SER A 442 4.28 -27.81 0.66
N THR A 443 4.37 -26.47 0.65
CA THR A 443 3.51 -25.58 -0.13
C THR A 443 4.37 -24.72 -1.03
N PHE A 444 4.11 -24.75 -2.33
CA PHE A 444 4.77 -23.91 -3.33
C PHE A 444 3.74 -22.97 -3.95
N ASN A 445 4.08 -21.69 -4.04
CA ASN A 445 3.29 -20.69 -4.75
C ASN A 445 4.18 -19.99 -5.78
N PHE A 446 3.62 -19.75 -6.95
CA PHE A 446 4.23 -19.00 -8.03
C PHE A 446 3.21 -18.01 -8.58
N ALA A 447 3.62 -16.75 -8.79
CA ALA A 447 2.79 -15.71 -9.38
C ALA A 447 3.60 -14.90 -10.40
N LEU A 448 3.06 -14.82 -11.61
CA LEU A 448 3.55 -13.99 -12.70
C LEU A 448 2.43 -13.05 -13.12
N ASN A 449 2.67 -11.76 -13.05
CA ASN A 449 1.77 -10.72 -13.54
C ASN A 449 2.49 -9.81 -14.53
N ARG A 450 1.79 -9.43 -15.61
CA ARG A 450 2.25 -8.49 -16.63
C ARG A 450 1.16 -7.46 -16.86
N ASP A 451 1.42 -6.27 -16.35
CA ASP A 451 0.59 -5.10 -16.61
C ASP A 451 1.13 -4.31 -17.80
N LYS A 452 0.26 -3.59 -18.47
CA LYS A 452 0.64 -2.58 -19.45
C LYS A 452 -0.41 -1.50 -19.61
N ILE A 453 0.04 -0.31 -19.92
CA ILE A 453 -0.80 0.78 -20.40
C ILE A 453 -1.20 0.47 -21.85
N VAL A 454 -2.50 0.48 -22.13
CA VAL A 454 -3.03 0.24 -23.48
C VAL A 454 -3.33 1.57 -24.17
N GLU A 455 -3.83 2.53 -23.39
CA GLU A 455 -4.23 3.86 -23.87
C GLU A 455 -4.15 4.84 -22.69
N LEU A 456 -3.74 6.07 -22.92
CA LEU A 456 -3.73 7.14 -21.93
C LEU A 456 -4.87 8.13 -22.16
N ARG A 457 -4.72 9.08 -23.06
CA ARG A 457 -5.64 10.21 -23.25
C ARG A 457 -6.44 10.12 -24.56
N GLY A 458 -6.29 9.05 -25.32
CA GLY A 458 -6.91 8.89 -26.64
C GLY A 458 -6.19 9.61 -27.78
N ASP A 459 -5.08 10.29 -27.49
CA ASP A 459 -4.24 11.02 -28.47
C ASP A 459 -3.05 10.18 -29.01
N GLY A 460 -2.85 8.97 -28.46
CA GLY A 460 -1.75 8.06 -28.82
C GLY A 460 -0.38 8.49 -28.29
N ASN A 461 -0.30 9.51 -27.45
CA ASN A 461 0.96 10.02 -26.92
C ASN A 461 1.24 9.47 -25.52
N ASP A 462 2.54 9.35 -25.21
CA ASP A 462 3.04 9.04 -23.88
C ASP A 462 2.92 10.25 -22.94
N ASP A 463 2.84 10.01 -21.65
CA ASP A 463 2.87 11.04 -20.61
C ASP A 463 4.23 11.05 -19.89
N LEU A 464 5.16 11.82 -20.43
CA LEU A 464 6.52 11.94 -19.89
C LEU A 464 6.53 12.53 -18.47
N THR A 465 5.58 13.42 -18.15
CA THR A 465 5.49 14.05 -16.82
C THR A 465 5.18 13.05 -15.73
N ASN A 466 4.23 12.15 -15.99
CA ASN A 466 3.85 11.09 -15.06
C ASN A 466 4.65 9.79 -15.28
N LYS A 467 5.54 9.76 -16.28
CA LYS A 467 6.32 8.58 -16.68
C LYS A 467 5.43 7.40 -17.06
N TRP A 468 4.37 7.67 -17.84
CA TRP A 468 3.44 6.67 -18.37
C TRP A 468 3.64 6.51 -19.87
N PHE A 469 3.92 5.28 -20.29
CA PHE A 469 4.26 4.93 -21.66
C PHE A 469 3.30 3.89 -22.19
N ILE A 470 2.74 4.11 -23.36
CA ILE A 470 1.82 3.17 -24.02
C ILE A 470 2.57 1.91 -24.41
N GLY A 471 2.04 0.75 -24.01
CA GLY A 471 2.68 -0.55 -24.24
C GLY A 471 3.55 -1.05 -23.08
N GLU A 472 3.94 -0.17 -22.16
CA GLU A 472 4.82 -0.44 -21.04
C GLU A 472 4.06 -0.62 -19.71
N PRO A 473 4.70 -1.20 -18.67
CA PRO A 473 4.12 -1.29 -17.33
C PRO A 473 3.77 0.08 -16.74
N VAL A 474 2.72 0.12 -15.90
CA VAL A 474 2.27 1.37 -15.24
C VAL A 474 3.36 1.98 -14.35
N LYS A 475 4.22 1.15 -13.76
CA LYS A 475 5.30 1.58 -12.85
C LYS A 475 6.66 1.24 -13.43
N VAL A 476 7.25 2.18 -14.12
CA VAL A 476 8.61 2.06 -14.66
C VAL A 476 9.55 3.08 -14.04
N HIS A 477 10.86 2.81 -14.11
CA HIS A 477 11.91 3.80 -13.94
C HIS A 477 12.23 4.39 -15.30
N TYR A 478 12.05 5.68 -15.45
CA TYR A 478 12.39 6.43 -16.65
C TYR A 478 13.43 7.49 -16.32
N ASP A 479 14.64 7.30 -16.82
CA ASP A 479 15.81 8.09 -16.49
C ASP A 479 16.92 7.85 -17.53
N TYR A 480 18.07 8.49 -17.35
CA TYR A 480 19.27 8.20 -18.13
C TYR A 480 19.84 6.81 -17.76
N ASN A 481 20.36 6.11 -18.75
CA ASN A 481 21.12 4.88 -18.50
C ASN A 481 22.58 5.21 -18.19
N VAL A 482 23.06 4.76 -17.01
CA VAL A 482 24.46 4.93 -16.61
C VAL A 482 25.25 3.73 -17.11
N MET A 483 26.21 3.97 -18.01
CA MET A 483 27.06 2.94 -18.62
C MET A 483 28.33 2.62 -17.81
N GLY A 484 28.61 3.40 -16.79
CA GLY A 484 29.82 3.32 -15.96
C GLY A 484 30.30 4.70 -15.53
N THR A 485 31.59 4.83 -15.32
CA THR A 485 32.24 6.09 -14.92
C THR A 485 33.16 6.59 -16.02
N TRP A 486 33.21 7.91 -16.24
CA TRP A 486 34.20 8.54 -17.10
C TRP A 486 35.62 8.36 -16.52
N GLN A 487 36.56 7.92 -17.37
CA GLN A 487 37.96 7.71 -17.02
C GLN A 487 38.82 8.84 -17.57
N GLU A 488 39.97 9.08 -16.95
CA GLU A 488 41.01 9.90 -17.55
C GLU A 488 41.42 9.33 -18.93
N ASN A 489 41.54 10.19 -19.93
CA ASN A 489 41.89 9.82 -21.29
C ASN A 489 40.85 8.89 -21.99
N ASP A 490 39.63 8.85 -21.49
CA ASP A 490 38.56 8.08 -22.14
C ASP A 490 38.33 8.60 -23.57
N ARG A 491 38.44 7.69 -24.53
CA ARG A 491 38.02 7.88 -25.90
C ARG A 491 37.06 6.76 -26.26
N PHE A 492 35.90 7.09 -26.69
CA PHE A 492 34.89 6.07 -26.88
C PHE A 492 33.99 6.38 -28.07
N GLU A 493 33.59 5.33 -28.77
CA GLU A 493 32.73 5.43 -29.96
C GLU A 493 31.31 5.05 -29.58
N LEU A 494 30.36 5.93 -29.86
CA LEU A 494 28.94 5.67 -29.65
C LEU A 494 28.11 6.24 -30.79
N ASN A 495 27.29 5.40 -31.43
CA ASN A 495 26.38 5.79 -32.52
C ASN A 495 27.06 6.56 -33.67
N GLY A 496 28.36 6.30 -33.91
CA GLY A 496 29.14 6.97 -34.95
C GLY A 496 29.85 8.26 -34.48
N HIS A 497 29.68 8.65 -33.23
CA HIS A 497 30.38 9.78 -32.63
C HIS A 497 31.59 9.32 -31.83
N THR A 498 32.70 10.02 -31.99
CA THR A 498 33.92 9.85 -31.18
C THR A 498 33.91 10.86 -30.06
N ILE A 499 33.78 10.41 -28.81
CA ILE A 499 33.83 11.26 -27.63
C ILE A 499 35.24 11.12 -26.99
N ALA A 500 35.87 12.25 -26.69
CA ALA A 500 37.21 12.27 -26.10
C ALA A 500 37.34 13.36 -25.03
N TRP A 501 38.21 13.09 -24.02
CA TRP A 501 38.56 14.09 -23.01
C TRP A 501 39.48 15.16 -23.57
N ASP A 502 39.06 16.42 -23.49
CA ASP A 502 39.87 17.61 -23.78
C ASP A 502 40.41 18.16 -22.45
N ALA A 503 41.70 17.96 -22.21
CA ALA A 503 42.34 18.37 -20.97
C ALA A 503 42.46 19.91 -20.82
N ALA A 504 42.46 20.64 -21.93
CA ALA A 504 42.55 22.09 -21.91
C ALA A 504 41.21 22.74 -21.52
N GLN A 505 40.09 22.21 -22.04
CA GLN A 505 38.75 22.65 -21.71
C GLN A 505 38.17 21.92 -20.49
N LYS A 506 38.78 20.85 -20.05
CA LYS A 506 38.30 19.95 -18.98
C LYS A 506 36.87 19.46 -19.27
N LYS A 507 36.66 18.93 -20.46
CA LYS A 507 35.35 18.45 -20.95
C LYS A 507 35.50 17.24 -21.84
N TYR A 508 34.45 16.39 -21.88
CA TYR A 508 34.33 15.36 -22.91
C TYR A 508 33.63 15.99 -24.14
N LEU A 509 34.35 16.00 -25.25
CA LEU A 509 33.88 16.60 -26.51
C LEU A 509 33.62 15.53 -27.55
N ASN A 510 32.61 15.76 -28.40
CA ASN A 510 32.38 14.99 -29.63
C ASN A 510 33.32 15.50 -30.76
N GLU A 511 33.30 14.88 -31.92
CA GLU A 511 34.13 15.23 -33.09
C GLU A 511 33.87 16.66 -33.62
N ASP A 512 32.70 17.23 -33.36
CA ASP A 512 32.33 18.59 -33.71
C ASP A 512 32.85 19.63 -32.71
N GLY A 513 33.51 19.18 -31.65
CA GLY A 513 34.05 20.03 -30.58
C GLY A 513 32.99 20.50 -29.58
N GLU A 514 31.82 19.89 -29.56
CA GLU A 514 30.74 20.20 -28.63
C GLU A 514 30.80 19.32 -27.39
N GLU A 515 30.36 19.84 -26.24
CA GLU A 515 30.33 19.10 -24.96
C GLU A 515 29.30 17.99 -25.04
N TYR A 516 29.76 16.74 -24.96
CA TYR A 516 28.90 15.53 -25.00
C TYR A 516 27.99 15.45 -23.79
N GLN A 517 28.53 15.54 -22.58
CA GLN A 517 27.77 15.48 -21.32
C GLN A 517 28.16 16.66 -20.45
N LYS A 518 27.21 17.54 -20.19
CA LYS A 518 27.45 18.78 -19.48
C LYS A 518 27.95 18.54 -18.05
N GLY A 519 29.07 19.18 -17.70
CA GLY A 519 29.69 19.08 -16.39
C GLY A 519 30.33 17.73 -16.10
N ALA A 520 30.52 16.86 -17.09
CA ALA A 520 31.20 15.60 -16.91
C ALA A 520 32.72 15.81 -16.82
N ALA A 521 33.35 15.07 -15.90
CA ALA A 521 34.80 14.98 -15.69
C ALA A 521 35.17 13.55 -15.35
N PRO A 522 36.47 13.16 -15.35
CA PRO A 522 36.87 11.87 -14.85
C PRO A 522 36.29 11.56 -13.46
N GLY A 523 35.73 10.37 -13.29
CA GLY A 523 34.97 9.98 -12.10
C GLY A 523 33.48 10.35 -12.10
N SER A 524 32.99 11.09 -13.10
CA SER A 524 31.54 11.32 -13.28
C SER A 524 30.84 10.08 -13.85
N ALA A 525 29.53 9.94 -13.63
CA ALA A 525 28.74 8.92 -14.32
C ALA A 525 28.72 9.16 -15.83
N LYS A 526 28.94 8.10 -16.61
CA LYS A 526 28.91 8.10 -18.07
C LYS A 526 27.49 7.75 -18.52
N LEU A 527 26.82 8.70 -19.17
CA LEU A 527 25.44 8.54 -19.65
C LEU A 527 25.40 8.09 -21.11
N GLU A 528 24.39 7.28 -21.44
CA GLU A 528 24.14 6.81 -22.80
C GLU A 528 23.42 7.87 -23.62
N ASP A 529 23.99 8.21 -24.78
CA ASP A 529 23.33 8.95 -25.85
C ASP A 529 22.43 7.99 -26.63
N ARG A 530 21.15 8.10 -26.41
CA ARG A 530 20.17 7.16 -26.98
C ARG A 530 19.70 7.58 -28.36
N ASP A 531 19.51 8.86 -28.60
CA ASP A 531 19.03 9.36 -29.90
C ASP A 531 20.18 9.54 -30.92
N GLY A 532 21.44 9.44 -30.47
CA GLY A 532 22.62 9.42 -31.31
C GLY A 532 22.97 10.78 -31.90
N ASP A 533 22.63 11.87 -31.19
CA ASP A 533 22.90 13.24 -31.64
C ASP A 533 24.27 13.77 -31.16
N GLY A 534 25.05 12.95 -30.45
CA GLY A 534 26.38 13.29 -29.93
C GLY A 534 26.37 14.17 -28.68
N LYS A 535 25.23 14.28 -27.99
CA LYS A 535 25.06 15.09 -26.78
C LYS A 535 24.08 14.44 -25.82
N ILE A 536 24.29 14.61 -24.51
CA ILE A 536 23.32 14.17 -23.51
C ILE A 536 22.28 15.25 -23.26
N THR A 537 21.03 14.91 -23.55
CA THR A 537 19.86 15.76 -23.40
C THR A 537 18.71 15.00 -22.72
N ALA A 538 17.56 15.66 -22.47
CA ALA A 538 16.38 14.98 -21.92
C ALA A 538 15.80 13.90 -22.84
N LYS A 539 16.16 13.85 -24.12
CA LYS A 539 15.72 12.85 -25.10
C LYS A 539 16.40 11.49 -24.89
N ASP A 540 17.55 11.48 -24.20
CA ASP A 540 18.32 10.26 -23.92
C ASP A 540 17.75 9.47 -22.75
N LYS A 541 16.74 10.00 -22.07
CA LYS A 541 16.03 9.26 -21.04
C LYS A 541 15.28 8.08 -21.63
N MET A 542 15.37 6.95 -20.94
CA MET A 542 14.76 5.69 -21.37
C MET A 542 14.13 4.93 -20.20
N ILE A 543 13.35 3.92 -20.51
CA ILE A 543 12.83 3.00 -19.51
C ILE A 543 13.95 2.07 -19.07
N ILE A 544 14.45 2.26 -17.86
CA ILE A 544 15.51 1.44 -17.26
C ILE A 544 14.99 0.09 -16.80
N GLY A 545 13.73 0.04 -16.37
CA GLY A 545 13.11 -1.20 -15.96
C GLY A 545 11.81 -1.00 -15.18
N SER A 546 11.19 -2.12 -14.80
CA SER A 546 9.93 -2.13 -14.04
C SER A 546 10.20 -2.06 -12.54
N LYS A 547 9.37 -1.29 -11.83
CA LYS A 547 9.29 -1.28 -10.35
C LYS A 547 8.57 -2.52 -9.80
N LEU A 548 7.89 -3.29 -10.66
CA LEU A 548 7.18 -4.50 -10.31
C LEU A 548 8.01 -5.74 -10.69
N PRO A 549 7.97 -6.82 -9.88
CA PRO A 549 8.71 -8.02 -10.17
C PRO A 549 8.19 -8.71 -11.43
N SER A 550 9.10 -9.40 -12.12
CA SER A 550 8.75 -10.26 -13.24
C SER A 550 7.94 -11.47 -12.78
N PHE A 551 8.29 -12.04 -11.65
CA PHE A 551 7.54 -13.09 -10.96
C PHE A 551 7.96 -13.15 -9.50
N THR A 552 7.10 -13.75 -8.69
CA THR A 552 7.38 -14.09 -7.30
C THR A 552 7.14 -15.58 -7.07
N MET A 553 7.86 -16.16 -6.13
CA MET A 553 7.62 -17.54 -5.70
C MET A 553 7.83 -17.68 -4.21
N SER A 554 7.16 -18.64 -3.59
CA SER A 554 7.38 -19.01 -2.21
C SER A 554 7.39 -20.52 -2.02
N LEU A 555 8.19 -21.00 -1.07
CA LEU A 555 8.28 -22.39 -0.68
C LEU A 555 8.22 -22.50 0.84
N GLY A 556 7.10 -22.98 1.34
CA GLY A 556 6.88 -23.31 2.74
C GLY A 556 7.08 -24.80 2.98
N ASN A 557 7.70 -25.16 4.10
CA ASN A 557 7.81 -26.54 4.55
C ASN A 557 7.39 -26.63 6.00
N THR A 558 6.66 -27.71 6.33
CA THR A 558 6.30 -28.06 7.70
C THR A 558 6.64 -29.52 7.95
N ILE A 559 7.45 -29.74 8.96
CA ILE A 559 7.92 -31.05 9.39
C ILE A 559 7.43 -31.28 10.81
N ASN A 560 6.62 -32.30 11.01
CA ASN A 560 6.17 -32.75 12.31
C ASN A 560 6.86 -34.06 12.64
N TYR A 561 7.47 -34.16 13.81
CA TYR A 561 8.04 -35.37 14.33
C TYR A 561 7.59 -35.54 15.79
N LYS A 562 6.68 -36.48 16.02
CA LYS A 562 6.00 -36.65 17.31
C LYS A 562 5.42 -35.30 17.78
N ASP A 563 5.91 -34.80 18.91
CA ASP A 563 5.44 -33.57 19.54
C ASP A 563 6.17 -32.31 19.02
N PHE A 564 7.15 -32.47 18.10
CA PHE A 564 7.89 -31.35 17.51
C PHE A 564 7.28 -30.94 16.18
N THR A 565 7.20 -29.62 15.98
CA THR A 565 6.85 -29.01 14.69
C THR A 565 7.97 -28.07 14.29
N PHE A 566 8.54 -28.28 13.11
CA PHE A 566 9.51 -27.37 12.50
C PHE A 566 8.94 -26.84 11.19
N SER A 567 8.92 -25.54 11.01
CA SER A 567 8.48 -24.93 9.76
C SER A 567 9.39 -23.78 9.33
N PHE A 568 9.52 -23.62 8.01
CA PHE A 568 10.24 -22.52 7.41
C PHE A 568 9.60 -22.08 6.10
N LEU A 569 9.78 -20.80 5.76
CA LEU A 569 9.23 -20.18 4.55
C LEU A 569 10.31 -19.40 3.82
N PHE A 570 10.59 -19.82 2.59
CA PHE A 570 11.35 -19.02 1.63
C PHE A 570 10.43 -18.20 0.74
N ASN A 571 10.83 -16.98 0.44
CA ASN A 571 10.17 -16.09 -0.51
C ASN A 571 11.18 -15.53 -1.49
N GLY A 572 10.90 -15.66 -2.80
CA GLY A 572 11.74 -15.16 -3.88
C GLY A 572 11.01 -14.07 -4.68
N VAL A 573 11.74 -13.03 -5.03
CA VAL A 573 11.29 -11.92 -5.87
C VAL A 573 12.31 -11.74 -6.99
N PHE A 574 11.85 -11.71 -8.24
CA PHE A 574 12.72 -11.72 -9.40
C PHE A 574 12.35 -10.64 -10.41
N GLY A 575 13.36 -10.02 -11.00
CA GLY A 575 13.22 -9.08 -12.12
C GLY A 575 12.63 -7.73 -11.74
N VAL A 576 12.72 -7.31 -10.47
CA VAL A 576 12.37 -5.95 -10.05
C VAL A 576 13.58 -5.04 -10.27
N THR A 577 13.37 -3.86 -10.86
CA THR A 577 14.38 -2.82 -10.90
C THR A 577 14.16 -1.88 -9.72
N LYS A 578 15.20 -1.63 -8.94
CA LYS A 578 15.18 -0.69 -7.81
C LYS A 578 16.12 0.47 -8.04
N GLU A 579 15.66 1.63 -7.65
CA GLU A 579 16.49 2.81 -7.47
C GLU A 579 17.37 2.58 -6.25
N MET A 580 18.66 2.79 -6.42
CA MET A 580 19.67 2.64 -5.39
C MET A 580 19.83 3.97 -4.64
N GLN A 581 18.94 4.23 -3.70
CA GLN A 581 18.94 5.50 -2.94
C GLN A 581 20.24 5.75 -2.19
N ASP A 582 20.91 4.67 -1.79
CA ASP A 582 22.22 4.76 -1.12
C ASP A 582 23.34 5.18 -2.06
N TYR A 583 23.09 5.15 -3.38
CA TYR A 583 24.01 5.63 -4.42
C TYR A 583 23.60 7.02 -4.93
N ASN A 584 22.70 7.72 -4.24
CA ASN A 584 22.25 9.04 -4.63
C ASN A 584 23.34 10.08 -4.37
N PHE A 585 23.79 10.73 -5.44
CA PHE A 585 24.86 11.73 -5.41
C PHE A 585 24.56 12.91 -4.49
N GLU A 586 23.32 13.38 -4.42
CA GLU A 586 22.94 14.51 -3.56
C GLU A 586 23.20 14.18 -2.09
N ARG A 587 23.00 12.93 -1.67
CA ARG A 587 23.33 12.49 -0.31
C ARG A 587 24.82 12.47 -0.05
N TRP A 588 25.62 12.04 -1.02
CA TRP A 588 27.07 11.90 -0.85
C TRP A 588 27.80 13.22 -0.93
N SER A 589 27.40 14.11 -1.85
CA SER A 589 28.03 15.42 -2.03
C SER A 589 27.75 16.39 -0.86
N LEU A 590 26.62 16.22 -0.17
CA LEU A 590 26.18 17.05 0.95
C LEU A 590 26.39 16.38 2.32
N GLY A 591 26.57 15.05 2.37
CA GLY A 591 26.75 14.29 3.61
C GLY A 591 28.21 14.18 4.03
N TYR A 592 28.41 13.90 5.32
CA TYR A 592 29.75 13.67 5.90
C TYR A 592 30.04 12.20 6.16
N ASN A 593 29.20 11.32 5.61
CA ASN A 593 29.31 9.89 5.85
C ASN A 593 29.30 9.11 4.53
N TYR A 594 30.09 8.04 4.45
CA TYR A 594 30.22 7.18 3.28
C TYR A 594 29.82 5.75 3.62
N ILE A 595 29.39 4.98 2.61
CA ILE A 595 29.12 3.55 2.77
C ILE A 595 30.47 2.82 2.80
N ASP A 596 30.69 2.05 3.87
CA ASP A 596 31.87 1.18 3.98
C ASP A 596 31.85 0.11 2.89
N GLY A 597 33.05 -0.16 2.32
CA GLY A 597 33.25 -1.16 1.27
C GLY A 597 32.70 -0.78 -0.11
N MET A 598 32.32 0.47 -0.35
CA MET A 598 31.91 0.93 -1.67
C MET A 598 33.13 1.25 -2.52
N ASP A 599 33.16 0.70 -3.75
CA ASP A 599 34.23 0.87 -4.72
C ASP A 599 34.09 2.21 -5.46
N TYR A 600 34.55 3.30 -4.82
CA TYR A 600 34.54 4.65 -5.41
C TYR A 600 35.64 4.85 -6.44
N TRP A 601 35.33 5.62 -7.49
CA TRP A 601 36.32 6.05 -8.44
C TRP A 601 37.28 7.08 -7.82
N THR A 602 38.57 6.82 -7.97
CA THR A 602 39.66 7.80 -7.77
C THR A 602 40.69 7.64 -8.91
N PRO A 603 41.58 8.59 -9.12
CA PRO A 603 42.64 8.43 -10.13
C PRO A 603 43.50 7.15 -9.93
N GLU A 604 43.65 6.71 -8.67
CA GLU A 604 44.40 5.50 -8.31
C GLU A 604 43.54 4.22 -8.36
N ASN A 605 42.20 4.40 -8.38
CA ASN A 605 41.22 3.31 -8.45
C ASN A 605 40.15 3.61 -9.54
N PRO A 606 40.48 3.46 -10.83
CA PRO A 606 39.60 3.81 -11.95
C PRO A 606 38.51 2.76 -12.15
N THR A 607 37.58 2.65 -11.18
CA THR A 607 36.45 1.72 -11.21
C THR A 607 35.28 2.23 -12.05
N ASN A 608 34.40 1.33 -12.51
CA ASN A 608 33.13 1.62 -13.12
C ASN A 608 31.92 1.37 -12.18
N GLU A 609 32.17 0.96 -10.91
CA GLU A 609 31.12 0.59 -9.98
C GLU A 609 30.42 1.82 -9.39
N MET A 610 31.21 2.84 -8.98
CA MET A 610 30.69 4.05 -8.37
C MET A 610 31.48 5.29 -8.79
N THR A 611 30.82 6.43 -8.91
CA THR A 611 31.43 7.72 -9.23
C THR A 611 32.39 8.20 -8.14
N SER A 612 33.14 9.25 -8.45
CA SER A 612 33.99 9.92 -7.46
C SER A 612 33.15 10.47 -6.29
N PRO A 613 33.66 10.48 -5.06
CA PRO A 613 32.92 10.94 -3.88
C PRO A 613 32.41 12.37 -3.93
N GLY A 614 32.98 13.24 -4.75
CA GLY A 614 32.57 14.64 -4.89
C GLY A 614 31.66 14.91 -6.11
N TYR A 615 31.24 13.89 -6.83
CA TYR A 615 30.47 14.08 -8.05
C TYR A 615 29.07 14.60 -7.77
N VAL A 616 28.69 15.69 -8.42
CA VAL A 616 27.33 16.24 -8.43
C VAL A 616 26.85 16.28 -9.88
N PRO A 617 25.79 15.53 -10.24
CA PRO A 617 25.32 15.49 -11.62
C PRO A 617 24.69 16.83 -12.03
N TYR A 618 25.09 17.35 -13.20
CA TYR A 618 24.41 18.49 -13.82
C TYR A 618 22.98 18.11 -14.21
N ASP A 619 22.82 16.99 -14.92
CA ASP A 619 21.52 16.40 -15.25
C ASP A 619 21.16 15.41 -14.16
N LYS A 620 20.10 15.69 -13.41
CA LYS A 620 19.65 14.85 -12.31
C LYS A 620 19.34 13.44 -12.80
N HIS A 621 20.06 12.48 -12.31
CA HIS A 621 19.89 11.04 -12.54
C HIS A 621 20.23 10.25 -11.29
N THR A 622 19.94 8.95 -11.29
CA THR A 622 20.26 8.07 -10.18
C THR A 622 20.68 6.69 -10.71
N PHE A 623 21.19 5.84 -9.83
CA PHE A 623 21.55 4.47 -10.18
C PHE A 623 20.39 3.51 -9.99
N TYR A 624 20.32 2.54 -10.88
CA TYR A 624 19.32 1.46 -10.84
C TYR A 624 19.99 0.10 -10.88
N LYS A 625 19.51 -0.83 -10.07
CA LYS A 625 19.95 -2.23 -10.10
C LYS A 625 18.76 -3.17 -10.27
N LYS A 626 18.95 -4.20 -11.11
CA LYS A 626 18.01 -5.30 -11.23
C LYS A 626 18.21 -6.24 -10.05
N MET A 627 17.19 -6.39 -9.23
CA MET A 627 17.23 -7.15 -7.99
C MET A 627 16.53 -8.51 -8.18
N ASN A 628 17.27 -9.56 -7.83
CA ASN A 628 16.73 -10.91 -7.66
C ASN A 628 17.16 -11.38 -6.29
N TYR A 629 16.22 -11.81 -5.46
CA TYR A 629 16.57 -12.30 -4.14
C TYR A 629 15.64 -13.39 -3.66
N VAL A 630 16.18 -14.28 -2.82
CA VAL A 630 15.44 -15.26 -2.05
C VAL A 630 15.68 -14.98 -0.58
N GLN A 631 14.63 -14.87 0.19
CA GLN A 631 14.67 -14.54 1.60
C GLN A 631 14.02 -15.65 2.43
N LEU A 632 14.72 -16.09 3.47
CA LEU A 632 14.12 -16.89 4.52
C LEU A 632 13.27 -15.98 5.42
N LYS A 633 11.95 -16.07 5.26
CA LYS A 633 10.97 -15.18 5.93
C LYS A 633 10.68 -15.57 7.36
N ASN A 634 10.62 -16.86 7.60
CA ASN A 634 10.21 -17.39 8.89
C ASN A 634 10.88 -18.74 9.15
N ILE A 635 11.29 -18.95 10.40
CA ILE A 635 11.64 -20.26 10.96
C ILE A 635 10.87 -20.38 12.26
N THR A 636 10.16 -21.48 12.44
CA THR A 636 9.44 -21.76 13.67
C THR A 636 9.77 -23.17 14.15
N LEU A 637 10.14 -23.28 15.41
CA LEU A 637 10.25 -24.56 16.11
C LEU A 637 9.22 -24.57 17.24
N GLY A 638 8.29 -25.49 17.18
CA GLY A 638 7.25 -25.72 18.17
C GLY A 638 7.45 -27.06 18.87
N TYR A 639 7.11 -27.12 20.13
CA TYR A 639 7.05 -28.36 20.90
C TYR A 639 5.74 -28.42 21.69
N ASN A 640 4.93 -29.43 21.42
CA ASN A 640 3.70 -29.71 22.19
C ASN A 640 4.06 -30.51 23.43
N ILE A 641 3.87 -29.92 24.60
CA ILE A 641 4.13 -30.61 25.86
C ILE A 641 3.10 -31.74 26.03
N PRO A 642 3.53 -33.01 26.17
CA PRO A 642 2.59 -34.10 26.29
C PRO A 642 1.64 -33.95 27.49
N GLN A 643 0.38 -34.32 27.30
CA GLN A 643 -0.65 -34.16 28.33
C GLN A 643 -0.35 -34.93 29.60
N SER A 644 0.40 -36.01 29.51
CA SER A 644 0.88 -36.78 30.66
C SER A 644 1.80 -35.99 31.61
N LEU A 645 2.47 -34.96 31.10
CA LEU A 645 3.27 -34.01 31.89
C LEU A 645 2.42 -32.87 32.41
N LEU A 646 1.53 -32.32 31.57
CA LEU A 646 0.64 -31.22 31.94
C LEU A 646 -0.35 -31.60 33.04
N SER A 647 -0.89 -32.79 32.99
CA SER A 647 -1.82 -33.29 34.01
C SER A 647 -1.20 -33.40 35.40
N LYS A 648 0.13 -33.69 35.50
CA LYS A 648 0.85 -33.66 36.79
C LYS A 648 0.97 -32.28 37.39
N ALA A 649 0.91 -31.23 36.55
CA ALA A 649 0.93 -29.82 36.94
C ALA A 649 -0.48 -29.24 37.12
N GLY A 650 -1.55 -30.02 36.96
CA GLY A 650 -2.94 -29.55 37.02
C GLY A 650 -3.37 -28.73 35.82
N ILE A 651 -2.63 -28.79 34.72
CA ILE A 651 -2.90 -28.01 33.48
C ILE A 651 -3.62 -28.94 32.48
N ALA A 652 -4.78 -28.50 31.95
CA ALA A 652 -5.57 -29.31 31.02
C ALA A 652 -5.01 -29.29 29.59
N ALA A 653 -4.46 -28.13 29.13
CA ALA A 653 -3.76 -27.99 27.86
C ALA A 653 -2.83 -26.76 27.92
N LEU A 654 -1.71 -26.79 27.18
CA LEU A 654 -0.80 -25.69 27.01
C LEU A 654 -0.29 -25.62 25.56
#